data_22613c38633f2acc8134842a25d54d58
#
_entry.id   22613c38633f2acc8134842a25d54d58
#
_cell.length_a   1.000
_cell.length_b   1.000
_cell.length_c   1.000
_cell.angle_alpha   90.00
_cell.angle_beta   90.00
_cell.angle_gamma   90.00
#
_symmetry.space_group_name_H-M   'P 1'
#
loop_
_entity.id
_entity.type
_entity.pdbx_description
1 polymer ?
#
loop_
_entity_poly.entity_id
_entity_poly.type
_entity_poly.pdbx_seq_one_letter_code
_entity_poly.pdbx_strand_id
1 'polypeptide(L)'
;MIAQYLEVKEGQQDALLFYRMGDFYEMFFEDAEIGASVLGITLTKRGKSDGGDIPMCGVPVHAVDGYMARLIKAGHRVALCEQVEDPATQKQRGGKGPLKRAVVRVFTPGTLTEDELLSPRRHNYLAALGRSGETMAVAWADMSTGDFLVKEMPDADLETLIAQLDPSELVVPNNFSRPDWLEAAPVCLSEQAPALFDSTTGRKMLEAFYQVGSLDGFGDFSRAMLSAAGALLGYLETTQIGNMPPLSRLRTIADAAQMEIDPATRRSLELTRTLAGESRGSLLHAVDRTVTAPGGRLLAERLAAPLGNAEDIVARHELVAWFLQHMDMCEEVRAKMAGLSDMERIMARLSMGHGGPRDLSGLVNGLASASDIVTIATNVKALAEPPQLRALFDAIMMPAPLANELRPALADDLPLLARDGGLVRHGYDLALDEIRDLRDESRRLIAALQQRYSVEIGVASLKIKHNNVLGYHIDVRATHAEKLMQSEEFIHRQTTAQTVRFTTTELAEMERDMASASERALAKELEIFETLRSTVLHQAAAIAKTAQALAVIDVACASAVLALATNQCRPEIRTTVDFQIEKGRHPVIESMLDGSTPFIPNDCDLGADNNLWLLTGPNMAGKSTFLRQNAHIAIMAQAGMYVPAERAVIGIVDRIFSRVGAADDLARGRSTFMVEMIETAAILNRATDRSLVILDEIGRGTATYDGLAIAWATLEHLHEISACRTLFATHYHELTSLQDRLKRLRSFSMQVREWKGSIVFLHQVVAGSADRSYGVHVARLAGLPTSV
;
A
#
# COMPACT_ATOMS: atom_id res chain seq x y z
N MET A 1 1.93 -12.97 37.67
CA MET A 1 2.34 -12.78 36.29
C MET A 1 1.43 -13.60 35.32
N ILE A 2 1.43 -14.93 35.35
CA ILE A 2 0.55 -15.76 34.50
C ILE A 2 -0.93 -15.41 34.69
N ALA A 3 -1.39 -15.20 35.93
CA ALA A 3 -2.76 -14.75 36.17
C ALA A 3 -3.09 -13.41 35.49
N GLN A 4 -2.15 -12.45 35.50
CA GLN A 4 -2.31 -11.18 34.79
C GLN A 4 -2.27 -11.36 33.24
N TYR A 5 -1.44 -12.29 32.73
CA TYR A 5 -1.45 -12.66 31.32
C TYR A 5 -2.80 -13.20 30.89
N LEU A 6 -3.36 -14.15 31.65
CA LEU A 6 -4.67 -14.76 31.37
C LEU A 6 -5.81 -13.73 31.42
N GLU A 7 -5.78 -12.83 32.42
CA GLU A 7 -6.75 -11.73 32.54
C GLU A 7 -6.72 -10.82 31.29
N VAL A 8 -5.50 -10.46 30.81
CA VAL A 8 -5.38 -9.66 29.58
C VAL A 8 -5.80 -10.45 28.34
N LYS A 9 -5.45 -11.75 28.28
CA LYS A 9 -5.78 -12.63 27.16
C LYS A 9 -7.29 -12.86 27.03
N GLU A 10 -8.03 -12.90 28.13
CA GLU A 10 -9.49 -13.06 28.13
C GLU A 10 -10.19 -11.96 27.31
N GLY A 11 -9.64 -10.74 27.32
CA GLY A 11 -10.12 -9.62 26.48
C GLY A 11 -9.62 -9.65 25.02
N GLN A 12 -8.74 -10.58 24.64
CA GLN A 12 -8.06 -10.62 23.35
C GLN A 12 -7.94 -12.06 22.81
N GLN A 13 -9.05 -12.79 22.81
CA GLN A 13 -9.07 -14.24 22.49
C GLN A 13 -8.63 -14.53 21.06
N ASP A 14 -8.98 -13.63 20.11
CA ASP A 14 -8.70 -13.77 18.68
C ASP A 14 -7.33 -13.24 18.24
N ALA A 15 -6.49 -12.74 19.17
CA ALA A 15 -5.19 -12.18 18.86
C ALA A 15 -4.08 -12.85 19.65
N LEU A 16 -2.91 -13.07 19.04
CA LEU A 16 -1.71 -13.52 19.73
C LEU A 16 -1.21 -12.42 20.67
N LEU A 17 -1.07 -12.71 21.96
CA LEU A 17 -0.73 -11.72 22.95
C LEU A 17 0.79 -11.59 23.12
N PHE A 18 1.34 -10.49 22.64
CA PHE A 18 2.74 -10.08 22.88
C PHE A 18 2.83 -9.37 24.23
N TYR A 19 3.21 -10.10 25.26
CA TYR A 19 3.21 -9.62 26.63
C TYR A 19 4.62 -9.15 27.04
N ARG A 20 4.77 -7.86 27.34
CA ARG A 20 6.06 -7.24 27.66
C ARG A 20 6.67 -7.80 28.94
N MET A 21 7.88 -8.36 28.85
CA MET A 21 8.68 -8.90 29.94
C MET A 21 10.13 -8.43 29.84
N GLY A 22 10.44 -7.27 30.41
CA GLY A 22 11.75 -6.65 30.26
C GLY A 22 12.06 -6.30 28.81
N ASP A 23 13.12 -6.90 28.26
CA ASP A 23 13.56 -6.65 26.87
C ASP A 23 12.94 -7.61 25.85
N PHE A 24 11.94 -8.41 26.27
CA PHE A 24 11.24 -9.37 25.40
C PHE A 24 9.72 -9.14 25.45
N TYR A 25 9.07 -9.51 24.35
CA TYR A 25 7.65 -9.86 24.32
C TYR A 25 7.53 -11.37 24.40
N GLU A 26 6.89 -11.86 25.44
CA GLU A 26 6.68 -13.28 25.68
C GLU A 26 5.24 -13.69 25.33
N MET A 27 5.08 -14.84 24.72
CA MET A 27 3.80 -15.51 24.45
C MET A 27 3.74 -16.78 25.28
N PHE A 28 2.54 -17.16 25.72
CA PHE A 28 2.31 -18.34 26.53
C PHE A 28 1.18 -19.18 25.97
N PHE A 29 1.09 -20.44 26.41
CA PHE A 29 0.06 -21.39 26.02
C PHE A 29 -0.05 -21.57 24.48
N GLU A 30 -1.27 -21.59 23.96
CA GLU A 30 -1.55 -21.74 22.52
C GLU A 30 -0.87 -20.65 21.68
N ASP A 31 -0.85 -19.39 22.17
CA ASP A 31 -0.16 -18.30 21.48
C ASP A 31 1.32 -18.59 21.27
N ALA A 32 1.96 -19.26 22.24
CA ALA A 32 3.37 -19.64 22.13
C ALA A 32 3.59 -20.74 21.08
N GLU A 33 2.69 -21.72 21.01
CA GLU A 33 2.77 -22.80 20.02
C GLU A 33 2.59 -22.27 18.59
N ILE A 34 1.57 -21.46 18.38
CA ILE A 34 1.32 -20.79 17.08
C ILE A 34 2.51 -19.87 16.73
N GLY A 35 2.90 -19.00 17.67
CA GLY A 35 4.00 -18.06 17.46
C GLY A 35 5.31 -18.76 17.15
N ALA A 36 5.66 -19.80 17.87
CA ALA A 36 6.89 -20.58 17.60
C ALA A 36 6.86 -21.26 16.24
N SER A 37 5.73 -21.84 15.86
CA SER A 37 5.53 -22.49 14.56
C SER A 37 5.68 -21.52 13.39
N VAL A 38 4.97 -20.40 13.41
CA VAL A 38 4.96 -19.42 12.32
C VAL A 38 6.30 -18.66 12.21
N LEU A 39 6.88 -18.31 13.37
CA LEU A 39 8.11 -17.52 13.42
C LEU A 39 9.37 -18.39 13.27
N GLY A 40 9.28 -19.72 13.45
CA GLY A 40 10.43 -20.61 13.45
C GLY A 40 11.39 -20.34 14.61
N ILE A 41 10.86 -19.92 15.77
CA ILE A 41 11.63 -19.67 17.00
C ILE A 41 11.45 -20.83 18.00
N THR A 42 12.36 -20.91 18.96
CA THR A 42 12.37 -22.00 19.94
C THR A 42 11.16 -21.90 20.88
N LEU A 43 10.38 -22.96 20.97
CA LEU A 43 9.38 -23.16 22.01
C LEU A 43 10.05 -23.65 23.28
N THR A 44 9.92 -22.93 24.37
CA THR A 44 10.46 -23.24 25.69
C THR A 44 9.34 -23.45 26.70
N LYS A 45 9.69 -23.61 27.98
CA LYS A 45 8.72 -23.85 29.07
C LYS A 45 8.99 -22.89 30.20
N ARG A 46 7.94 -22.36 30.82
CA ARG A 46 8.08 -21.45 31.98
C ARG A 46 6.99 -21.68 33.03
N GLY A 47 7.34 -22.41 34.06
CA GLY A 47 6.40 -22.72 35.13
C GLY A 47 5.47 -23.89 34.84
N LYS A 48 4.51 -24.14 35.75
CA LYS A 48 3.49 -25.20 35.62
C LYS A 48 2.11 -24.64 35.93
N SER A 49 1.10 -25.08 35.17
CA SER A 49 -0.32 -24.84 35.40
C SER A 49 -1.05 -26.17 35.28
N ASP A 50 -1.96 -26.50 36.22
CA ASP A 50 -2.77 -27.71 36.22
C ASP A 50 -2.00 -29.01 36.03
N GLY A 51 -0.75 -29.05 36.56
CA GLY A 51 0.12 -30.24 36.49
C GLY A 51 0.93 -30.36 35.17
N GLY A 52 0.75 -29.49 34.18
CA GLY A 52 1.51 -29.44 32.94
C GLY A 52 2.50 -28.27 32.88
N ASP A 53 3.53 -28.40 32.05
CA ASP A 53 4.49 -27.32 31.75
C ASP A 53 3.78 -26.26 30.87
N ILE A 54 3.99 -24.96 31.16
CA ILE A 54 3.45 -23.88 30.35
C ILE A 54 4.36 -23.62 29.16
N PRO A 55 3.89 -23.83 27.92
CA PRO A 55 4.63 -23.47 26.72
C PRO A 55 4.90 -21.97 26.68
N MET A 56 6.08 -21.56 26.23
CA MET A 56 6.48 -20.16 26.12
C MET A 56 7.46 -19.97 24.96
N CYS A 57 7.28 -18.91 24.21
CA CYS A 57 8.27 -18.37 23.30
C CYS A 57 8.35 -16.85 23.45
N GLY A 58 9.40 -16.23 22.93
CA GLY A 58 9.57 -14.78 23.08
C GLY A 58 10.41 -14.18 21.96
N VAL A 59 10.16 -12.92 21.68
CA VAL A 59 10.86 -12.12 20.68
C VAL A 59 11.45 -10.87 21.32
N PRO A 60 12.67 -10.44 20.93
CA PRO A 60 13.28 -9.23 21.47
C PRO A 60 12.48 -7.99 21.06
N VAL A 61 12.34 -7.04 21.97
CA VAL A 61 11.59 -5.79 21.73
C VAL A 61 12.13 -5.00 20.54
N HIS A 62 13.45 -4.91 20.40
CA HIS A 62 14.09 -4.16 19.32
C HIS A 62 13.91 -4.78 17.93
N ALA A 63 13.45 -6.04 17.85
CA ALA A 63 13.22 -6.75 16.58
C ALA A 63 11.74 -7.11 16.38
N VAL A 64 10.84 -6.60 17.20
CA VAL A 64 9.41 -6.99 17.24
C VAL A 64 8.72 -6.80 15.90
N ASP A 65 9.01 -5.72 15.17
CA ASP A 65 8.33 -5.38 13.89
C ASP A 65 8.51 -6.46 12.83
N GLY A 66 9.74 -6.99 12.68
CA GLY A 66 10.00 -8.08 11.74
C GLY A 66 9.28 -9.39 12.08
N TYR A 67 9.07 -9.67 13.38
CA TYR A 67 8.29 -10.82 13.83
C TYR A 67 6.78 -10.60 13.65
N MET A 68 6.27 -9.42 13.98
CA MET A 68 4.87 -9.03 13.74
C MET A 68 4.51 -9.15 12.25
N ALA A 69 5.37 -8.65 11.36
CA ALA A 69 5.18 -8.76 9.91
C ALA A 69 4.89 -10.19 9.46
N ARG A 70 5.63 -11.15 10.00
CA ARG A 70 5.49 -12.58 9.65
C ARG A 70 4.18 -13.17 10.16
N LEU A 71 3.77 -12.82 11.39
CA LEU A 71 2.50 -13.28 11.97
C LEU A 71 1.30 -12.69 11.23
N ILE A 72 1.34 -11.40 10.92
CA ILE A 72 0.25 -10.72 10.21
C ILE A 72 0.13 -11.25 8.77
N LYS A 73 1.27 -11.46 8.07
CA LYS A 73 1.26 -12.11 6.75
C LYS A 73 0.72 -13.54 6.78
N ALA A 74 0.87 -14.24 7.91
CA ALA A 74 0.28 -15.55 8.13
C ALA A 74 -1.21 -15.49 8.52
N GLY A 75 -1.82 -14.30 8.58
CA GLY A 75 -3.24 -14.09 8.87
C GLY A 75 -3.57 -13.96 10.36
N HIS A 76 -2.58 -13.86 11.25
CA HIS A 76 -2.80 -13.70 12.68
C HIS A 76 -2.90 -12.23 13.07
N ARG A 77 -3.76 -11.94 14.06
CA ARG A 77 -3.80 -10.66 14.77
C ARG A 77 -2.82 -10.69 15.94
N VAL A 78 -2.24 -9.54 16.29
CA VAL A 78 -1.27 -9.44 17.40
C VAL A 78 -1.69 -8.33 18.34
N ALA A 79 -1.96 -8.65 19.60
CA ALA A 79 -2.24 -7.69 20.67
C ALA A 79 -0.94 -7.36 21.40
N LEU A 80 -0.52 -6.10 21.34
CA LEU A 80 0.68 -5.62 22.02
C LEU A 80 0.36 -5.16 23.44
N CYS A 81 0.90 -5.86 24.42
CA CYS A 81 0.68 -5.57 25.84
C CYS A 81 1.94 -4.95 26.45
N GLU A 82 1.84 -3.69 26.82
CA GLU A 82 2.93 -2.90 27.39
C GLU A 82 2.76 -2.70 28.91
N GLN A 83 3.87 -2.36 29.54
CA GLN A 83 3.92 -1.96 30.92
C GLN A 83 3.45 -0.51 31.03
N VAL A 84 2.26 -0.29 31.60
CA VAL A 84 1.62 1.02 31.73
C VAL A 84 1.83 1.68 33.09
N GLU A 85 2.55 1.00 34.00
CA GLU A 85 2.83 1.50 35.35
C GLU A 85 4.33 1.78 35.55
N ASP A 86 4.61 2.97 36.07
CA ASP A 86 5.98 3.35 36.48
C ASP A 86 6.41 2.56 37.72
N PRO A 87 7.62 1.97 37.72
CA PRO A 87 8.21 1.33 38.89
C PRO A 87 8.25 2.21 40.16
N ALA A 88 8.34 3.54 40.04
CA ALA A 88 8.29 4.47 41.14
C ALA A 88 6.89 4.52 41.78
N THR A 89 5.84 4.49 41.00
CA THR A 89 4.44 4.47 41.44
C THR A 89 4.10 3.17 42.15
N GLN A 90 4.65 2.03 41.68
CA GLN A 90 4.49 0.73 42.35
C GLN A 90 5.06 0.74 43.78
N LYS A 91 6.25 1.35 44.00
CA LYS A 91 6.85 1.48 45.30
C LYS A 91 5.96 2.29 46.25
N GLN A 92 5.30 3.33 45.79
CA GLN A 92 4.38 4.15 46.59
C GLN A 92 3.12 3.40 47.03
N ARG A 93 2.64 2.43 46.22
CA ARG A 93 1.49 1.56 46.53
C ARG A 93 1.82 0.36 47.46
N GLY A 94 3.01 0.28 47.99
CA GLY A 94 3.42 -0.79 48.91
C GLY A 94 4.13 -1.96 48.24
N GLY A 95 4.54 -1.87 47.00
CA GLY A 95 5.57 -2.72 46.34
C GLY A 95 5.23 -4.20 46.11
N LYS A 96 4.02 -4.67 46.43
CA LYS A 96 3.63 -6.09 46.28
C LYS A 96 2.85 -6.33 44.97
N GLY A 97 3.41 -7.17 44.08
CA GLY A 97 2.76 -7.61 42.84
C GLY A 97 3.54 -7.23 41.59
N PRO A 98 3.17 -7.78 40.41
CA PRO A 98 3.75 -7.39 39.13
C PRO A 98 3.29 -5.97 38.75
N LEU A 99 4.11 -5.27 37.98
CA LEU A 99 3.74 -3.98 37.37
C LEU A 99 2.49 -4.15 36.48
N LYS A 100 1.61 -3.15 36.48
CA LYS A 100 0.39 -3.18 35.67
C LYS A 100 0.73 -3.13 34.20
N ARG A 101 0.12 -4.01 33.45
CA ARG A 101 0.22 -4.08 31.98
C ARG A 101 -1.17 -4.00 31.35
N ALA A 102 -1.21 -3.42 30.18
CA ALA A 102 -2.43 -3.32 29.39
C ALA A 102 -2.10 -3.47 27.91
N VAL A 103 -3.07 -3.93 27.14
CA VAL A 103 -2.97 -3.88 25.67
C VAL A 103 -3.01 -2.41 25.26
N VAL A 104 -2.03 -1.99 24.47
CA VAL A 104 -1.91 -0.62 23.96
C VAL A 104 -2.32 -0.52 22.50
N ARG A 105 -2.30 -1.63 21.78
CA ARG A 105 -2.70 -1.70 20.36
C ARG A 105 -2.94 -3.14 19.94
N VAL A 106 -3.87 -3.34 19.01
CA VAL A 106 -4.07 -4.61 18.29
C VAL A 106 -3.70 -4.40 16.83
N PHE A 107 -2.70 -5.14 16.36
CA PHE A 107 -2.26 -5.14 14.97
C PHE A 107 -3.09 -6.15 14.18
N THR A 108 -3.68 -5.66 13.10
CA THR A 108 -4.43 -6.48 12.14
C THR A 108 -3.96 -6.15 10.72
N PRO A 109 -4.24 -6.96 9.70
CA PRO A 109 -3.78 -6.70 8.34
C PRO A 109 -4.15 -5.30 7.80
N GLY A 110 -5.34 -4.79 8.14
CA GLY A 110 -5.84 -3.47 7.69
C GLY A 110 -5.42 -2.29 8.56
N THR A 111 -4.80 -2.53 9.74
CA THR A 111 -4.47 -1.46 10.70
C THR A 111 -2.98 -1.17 10.83
N LEU A 112 -2.18 -1.57 9.84
CA LEU A 112 -0.73 -1.34 9.81
C LEU A 112 -0.40 0.08 9.41
N THR A 113 0.65 0.63 10.06
CA THR A 113 1.17 1.98 9.79
C THR A 113 2.69 2.03 9.72
N GLU A 114 3.35 0.96 10.13
CA GLU A 114 4.79 0.80 10.14
C GLU A 114 5.30 0.57 8.71
N ASP A 115 6.26 1.38 8.26
CA ASP A 115 6.80 1.30 6.89
C ASP A 115 7.40 -0.07 6.56
N GLU A 116 8.01 -0.73 7.53
CA GLU A 116 8.61 -2.05 7.35
C GLU A 116 7.57 -3.15 7.08
N LEU A 117 6.31 -2.93 7.51
CA LEU A 117 5.19 -3.85 7.35
C LEU A 117 4.39 -3.59 6.07
N LEU A 118 4.52 -2.40 5.50
CA LEU A 118 3.73 -1.93 4.37
C LEU A 118 4.49 -2.01 3.05
N SER A 119 3.77 -2.32 1.97
CA SER A 119 4.31 -2.13 0.62
C SER A 119 4.36 -0.63 0.30
N PRO A 120 5.51 -0.07 -0.13
CA PRO A 120 5.62 1.36 -0.39
C PRO A 120 4.66 1.86 -1.49
N ARG A 121 4.45 1.06 -2.54
CA ARG A 121 3.68 1.42 -3.74
C ARG A 121 2.26 0.85 -3.77
N ARG A 122 1.73 0.44 -2.61
CA ARG A 122 0.38 -0.11 -2.49
C ARG A 122 -0.31 0.48 -1.26
N HIS A 123 -1.60 0.77 -1.41
CA HIS A 123 -2.47 1.09 -0.28
C HIS A 123 -2.68 -0.11 0.63
N ASN A 124 -2.93 0.15 1.91
CA ASN A 124 -3.29 -0.86 2.89
C ASN A 124 -4.71 -0.59 3.40
N TYR A 125 -5.70 -0.92 2.57
CA TYR A 125 -7.08 -0.62 2.89
C TYR A 125 -7.64 -1.55 3.97
N LEU A 126 -8.23 -0.93 5.00
CA LEU A 126 -9.23 -1.50 5.88
C LEU A 126 -10.60 -1.13 5.33
N ALA A 127 -11.47 -2.11 5.08
CA ALA A 127 -12.82 -1.88 4.58
C ALA A 127 -13.86 -2.37 5.58
N ALA A 128 -15.07 -1.79 5.55
CA ALA A 128 -16.20 -2.24 6.36
C ALA A 128 -17.49 -2.24 5.52
N LEU A 129 -18.32 -3.28 5.70
CA LEU A 129 -19.63 -3.39 5.06
C LEU A 129 -20.68 -2.71 5.92
N GLY A 130 -21.61 -1.98 5.29
CA GLY A 130 -22.81 -1.48 5.93
C GLY A 130 -24.03 -1.82 5.09
N ARG A 131 -25.15 -2.14 5.75
CA ARG A 131 -26.40 -2.48 5.08
C ARG A 131 -27.58 -1.75 5.70
N SER A 132 -28.51 -1.28 4.85
CA SER A 132 -29.80 -0.75 5.28
C SER A 132 -30.90 -1.18 4.31
N GLY A 133 -31.69 -2.16 4.69
CA GLY A 133 -32.68 -2.79 3.82
C GLY A 133 -31.98 -3.52 2.67
N GLU A 134 -32.30 -3.17 1.43
CA GLU A 134 -31.69 -3.75 0.22
C GLU A 134 -30.44 -2.99 -0.25
N THR A 135 -30.11 -1.87 0.38
CA THR A 135 -28.97 -1.04 0.00
C THR A 135 -27.74 -1.44 0.80
N MET A 136 -26.62 -1.61 0.12
CA MET A 136 -25.32 -1.91 0.70
C MET A 136 -24.36 -0.75 0.48
N ALA A 137 -23.43 -0.55 1.40
CA ALA A 137 -22.31 0.37 1.25
C ALA A 137 -21.03 -0.26 1.76
N VAL A 138 -19.91 0.14 1.17
CA VAL A 138 -18.56 -0.16 1.66
C VAL A 138 -17.89 1.16 2.02
N ALA A 139 -17.39 1.25 3.25
CA ALA A 139 -16.46 2.29 3.64
C ALA A 139 -15.05 1.69 3.69
N TRP A 140 -14.04 2.45 3.29
CA TRP A 140 -12.65 2.02 3.41
C TRP A 140 -11.73 3.17 3.79
N ALA A 141 -10.68 2.82 4.50
CA ALA A 141 -9.65 3.76 4.91
C ALA A 141 -8.26 3.14 4.78
N ASP A 142 -7.27 3.97 4.48
CA ASP A 142 -5.86 3.61 4.63
C ASP A 142 -5.30 4.42 5.80
N MET A 143 -5.04 3.74 6.92
CA MET A 143 -4.51 4.38 8.13
C MET A 143 -3.14 5.03 7.92
N SER A 144 -2.38 4.54 6.94
CA SER A 144 -1.04 5.02 6.66
C SER A 144 -1.02 6.30 5.82
N THR A 145 -2.09 6.60 5.07
CA THR A 145 -2.23 7.81 4.25
C THR A 145 -3.31 8.76 4.77
N GLY A 146 -4.23 8.23 5.55
CA GLY A 146 -5.37 8.98 6.09
C GLY A 146 -6.57 9.06 5.14
N ASP A 147 -6.60 8.30 4.06
CA ASP A 147 -7.74 8.26 3.16
C ASP A 147 -8.96 7.64 3.84
N PHE A 148 -10.15 8.24 3.62
CA PHE A 148 -11.41 7.71 4.12
C PHE A 148 -12.54 7.98 3.12
N LEU A 149 -13.05 6.90 2.53
CA LEU A 149 -14.01 6.94 1.45
C LEU A 149 -15.17 5.99 1.73
N VAL A 150 -16.32 6.26 1.08
CA VAL A 150 -17.49 5.40 1.14
C VAL A 150 -18.21 5.38 -0.20
N LYS A 151 -18.70 4.21 -0.59
CA LYS A 151 -19.52 4.02 -1.78
C LYS A 151 -20.74 3.18 -1.45
N GLU A 152 -21.90 3.62 -1.91
CA GLU A 152 -23.14 2.86 -1.90
C GLU A 152 -23.31 2.12 -3.23
N MET A 153 -23.81 0.89 -3.18
CA MET A 153 -24.00 0.07 -4.36
C MET A 153 -25.02 -1.04 -4.14
N PRO A 154 -25.53 -1.66 -5.21
CA PRO A 154 -26.28 -2.93 -5.13
C PRO A 154 -25.38 -4.09 -4.66
N ASP A 155 -25.97 -5.10 -4.02
CA ASP A 155 -25.27 -6.31 -3.56
C ASP A 155 -24.45 -6.99 -4.69
N ALA A 156 -24.95 -6.94 -5.92
CA ALA A 156 -24.31 -7.55 -7.09
C ALA A 156 -22.95 -6.93 -7.46
N ASP A 157 -22.67 -5.70 -7.03
CA ASP A 157 -21.44 -4.97 -7.35
C ASP A 157 -20.39 -5.07 -6.25
N LEU A 158 -20.70 -5.72 -5.13
CA LEU A 158 -19.79 -5.88 -3.99
C LEU A 158 -18.49 -6.59 -4.40
N GLU A 159 -18.58 -7.70 -5.12
CA GLU A 159 -17.39 -8.44 -5.58
C GLU A 159 -16.49 -7.57 -6.44
N THR A 160 -17.07 -6.77 -7.33
CA THR A 160 -16.34 -5.85 -8.22
C THR A 160 -15.60 -4.77 -7.42
N LEU A 161 -16.25 -4.17 -6.43
CA LEU A 161 -15.61 -3.14 -5.59
C LEU A 161 -14.51 -3.73 -4.69
N ILE A 162 -14.75 -4.87 -4.06
CA ILE A 162 -13.73 -5.53 -3.23
C ILE A 162 -12.51 -5.93 -4.09
N ALA A 163 -12.71 -6.44 -5.30
CA ALA A 163 -11.62 -6.74 -6.22
C ALA A 163 -10.89 -5.48 -6.73
N GLN A 164 -11.59 -4.35 -6.84
CA GLN A 164 -11.00 -3.05 -7.19
C GLN A 164 -10.11 -2.51 -6.08
N LEU A 165 -10.60 -2.55 -4.83
CA LEU A 165 -9.90 -2.03 -3.65
C LEU A 165 -8.76 -2.95 -3.21
N ASP A 166 -8.90 -4.25 -3.40
CA ASP A 166 -7.98 -5.29 -2.91
C ASP A 166 -7.62 -5.05 -1.43
N PRO A 167 -8.63 -4.97 -0.51
CA PRO A 167 -8.40 -4.58 0.86
C PRO A 167 -7.65 -5.66 1.62
N SER A 168 -6.78 -5.25 2.54
CA SER A 168 -6.06 -6.18 3.41
C SER A 168 -6.97 -6.80 4.46
N GLU A 169 -8.04 -6.08 4.83
CA GLU A 169 -8.99 -6.54 5.84
C GLU A 169 -10.39 -5.99 5.56
N LEU A 170 -11.41 -6.82 5.77
CA LEU A 170 -12.82 -6.48 5.61
C LEU A 170 -13.58 -6.76 6.90
N VAL A 171 -14.13 -5.71 7.51
CA VAL A 171 -14.95 -5.78 8.71
C VAL A 171 -16.41 -6.05 8.33
N VAL A 172 -16.98 -7.13 8.88
CA VAL A 172 -18.34 -7.56 8.59
C VAL A 172 -19.09 -7.89 9.89
N PRO A 173 -20.43 -7.77 9.93
CA PRO A 173 -21.19 -8.25 11.07
C PRO A 173 -21.14 -9.77 11.16
N ASN A 174 -21.10 -10.34 12.36
CA ASN A 174 -21.00 -11.80 12.56
C ASN A 174 -22.21 -12.61 12.06
N ASN A 175 -23.32 -11.94 11.74
CA ASN A 175 -24.48 -12.54 11.08
C ASN A 175 -24.52 -12.30 9.56
N PHE A 176 -23.41 -11.82 8.96
CA PHE A 176 -23.31 -11.63 7.52
C PHE A 176 -23.24 -12.98 6.81
N SER A 177 -24.15 -13.20 5.85
CA SER A 177 -24.10 -14.38 4.99
C SER A 177 -22.99 -14.21 3.97
N ARG A 178 -21.92 -14.97 4.14
CA ARG A 178 -20.74 -14.91 3.26
C ARG A 178 -21.07 -15.49 1.90
N PRO A 179 -20.92 -14.75 0.80
CA PRO A 179 -21.02 -15.34 -0.53
C PRO A 179 -19.77 -16.18 -0.85
N ASP A 180 -19.93 -17.22 -1.68
CA ASP A 180 -18.86 -18.17 -2.04
C ASP A 180 -17.58 -17.50 -2.54
N TRP A 181 -17.72 -16.39 -3.28
CA TRP A 181 -16.57 -15.67 -3.82
C TRP A 181 -15.72 -15.03 -2.71
N LEU A 182 -16.33 -14.62 -1.61
CA LEU A 182 -15.63 -13.98 -0.49
C LEU A 182 -14.80 -14.99 0.33
N GLU A 183 -15.25 -16.24 0.41
CA GLU A 183 -14.47 -17.31 1.05
C GLU A 183 -13.17 -17.62 0.32
N ALA A 184 -13.16 -17.43 -1.01
CA ALA A 184 -11.98 -17.65 -1.84
C ALA A 184 -11.14 -16.37 -2.05
N ALA A 185 -11.62 -15.20 -1.61
CA ALA A 185 -10.89 -13.95 -1.74
C ALA A 185 -9.71 -13.91 -0.74
N PRO A 186 -8.54 -13.36 -1.10
CA PRO A 186 -7.39 -13.28 -0.22
C PRO A 186 -7.50 -12.12 0.79
N VAL A 187 -8.71 -11.83 1.27
CA VAL A 187 -9.00 -10.77 2.23
C VAL A 187 -9.19 -11.34 3.62
N CYS A 188 -8.58 -10.74 4.63
CA CYS A 188 -8.81 -11.11 6.03
C CYS A 188 -10.20 -10.62 6.46
N LEU A 189 -11.05 -11.53 6.93
CA LEU A 189 -12.37 -11.17 7.43
C LEU A 189 -12.34 -10.95 8.94
N SER A 190 -12.90 -9.82 9.38
CA SER A 190 -13.02 -9.42 10.77
C SER A 190 -14.47 -9.29 11.18
N GLU A 191 -14.98 -10.34 11.81
CA GLU A 191 -16.36 -10.36 12.29
C GLU A 191 -16.54 -9.50 13.55
N GLN A 192 -17.56 -8.67 13.55
CA GLN A 192 -17.91 -7.79 14.65
C GLN A 192 -19.39 -7.95 15.05
N ALA A 193 -19.70 -7.53 16.27
CA ALA A 193 -21.09 -7.54 16.74
C ALA A 193 -21.98 -6.65 15.86
N PRO A 194 -23.21 -7.06 15.51
CA PRO A 194 -24.11 -6.29 14.65
C PRO A 194 -24.43 -4.89 15.18
N ALA A 195 -24.32 -4.66 16.48
CA ALA A 195 -24.52 -3.35 17.11
C ALA A 195 -23.52 -2.30 16.62
N LEU A 196 -22.31 -2.70 16.16
CA LEU A 196 -21.30 -1.81 15.59
C LEU A 196 -21.76 -1.19 14.27
N PHE A 197 -22.68 -1.87 13.56
CA PHE A 197 -23.18 -1.46 12.24
C PHE A 197 -24.48 -0.66 12.31
N ASP A 198 -24.87 -0.17 13.50
CA ASP A 198 -26.03 0.71 13.64
C ASP A 198 -25.74 2.10 13.04
N SER A 199 -26.55 2.52 12.06
CA SER A 199 -26.35 3.75 11.32
C SER A 199 -26.50 5.02 12.18
N THR A 200 -27.30 4.96 13.24
CA THR A 200 -27.51 6.09 14.15
C THR A 200 -26.29 6.26 15.06
N THR A 201 -25.77 5.17 15.56
CA THR A 201 -24.51 5.12 16.31
C THR A 201 -23.35 5.57 15.41
N GLY A 202 -23.28 5.05 14.17
CA GLY A 202 -22.27 5.43 13.19
C GLY A 202 -22.24 6.92 12.89
N ARG A 203 -23.41 7.56 12.71
CA ARG A 203 -23.51 9.03 12.55
C ARG A 203 -22.90 9.76 13.75
N LYS A 204 -23.27 9.37 14.97
CA LYS A 204 -22.75 10.01 16.19
C LYS A 204 -21.24 9.83 16.34
N MET A 205 -20.71 8.68 15.98
CA MET A 205 -19.27 8.43 16.00
C MET A 205 -18.53 9.31 15.00
N LEU A 206 -19.03 9.46 13.78
CA LEU A 206 -18.47 10.34 12.76
C LEU A 206 -18.52 11.81 13.20
N GLU A 207 -19.65 12.28 13.76
CA GLU A 207 -19.81 13.63 14.31
C GLU A 207 -18.81 13.89 15.43
N ALA A 208 -18.64 12.94 16.35
CA ALA A 208 -17.68 13.02 17.44
C ALA A 208 -16.23 13.01 16.92
N PHE A 209 -15.89 12.13 15.97
CA PHE A 209 -14.56 12.02 15.38
C PHE A 209 -14.14 13.33 14.70
N TYR A 210 -15.02 13.92 13.91
CA TYR A 210 -14.75 15.20 13.23
C TYR A 210 -15.01 16.43 14.10
N GLN A 211 -15.49 16.26 15.35
CA GLN A 211 -15.85 17.33 16.28
C GLN A 211 -16.85 18.33 15.67
N VAL A 212 -17.87 17.83 14.97
CA VAL A 212 -18.91 18.62 14.32
C VAL A 212 -20.29 18.31 14.90
N GLY A 213 -21.19 19.27 14.85
CA GLY A 213 -22.58 19.10 15.32
C GLY A 213 -23.49 18.43 14.29
N SER A 214 -23.08 18.35 13.01
CA SER A 214 -23.79 17.67 11.93
C SER A 214 -22.84 17.33 10.80
N LEU A 215 -23.12 16.23 10.09
CA LEU A 215 -22.38 15.80 8.89
C LEU A 215 -22.89 16.49 7.60
N ASP A 216 -23.94 17.30 7.64
CA ASP A 216 -24.57 17.87 6.44
C ASP A 216 -23.59 18.69 5.58
N GLY A 217 -22.59 19.32 6.22
CA GLY A 217 -21.51 20.02 5.51
C GLY A 217 -20.48 19.08 4.81
N PHE A 218 -20.57 17.77 5.03
CA PHE A 218 -19.66 16.78 4.41
C PHE A 218 -20.27 16.14 3.15
N GLY A 219 -21.58 16.15 3.00
CA GLY A 219 -22.35 15.57 1.92
C GLY A 219 -23.54 14.77 2.42
N ASP A 220 -24.29 14.21 1.49
CA ASP A 220 -25.44 13.36 1.80
C ASP A 220 -24.94 11.91 1.99
N PHE A 221 -25.18 11.38 3.18
CA PHE A 221 -24.84 9.98 3.50
C PHE A 221 -26.09 9.18 3.79
N SER A 222 -26.27 8.08 3.07
CA SER A 222 -27.34 7.12 3.33
C SER A 222 -27.12 6.38 4.65
N ARG A 223 -28.16 5.69 5.13
CA ARG A 223 -28.03 4.84 6.32
C ARG A 223 -27.00 3.73 6.13
N ALA A 224 -26.89 3.14 4.95
CA ALA A 224 -25.90 2.12 4.63
C ALA A 224 -24.47 2.68 4.71
N MET A 225 -24.25 3.88 4.14
CA MET A 225 -22.95 4.57 4.21
C MET A 225 -22.56 4.90 5.65
N LEU A 226 -23.50 5.42 6.47
CA LEU A 226 -23.25 5.73 7.88
C LEU A 226 -22.97 4.47 8.70
N SER A 227 -23.65 3.34 8.39
CA SER A 227 -23.41 2.04 9.00
C SER A 227 -21.98 1.56 8.70
N ALA A 228 -21.56 1.60 7.43
CA ALA A 228 -20.23 1.16 7.02
C ALA A 228 -19.12 2.03 7.63
N ALA A 229 -19.22 3.35 7.49
CA ALA A 229 -18.21 4.29 7.99
C ALA A 229 -18.14 4.28 9.53
N GLY A 230 -19.29 4.18 10.21
CA GLY A 230 -19.35 4.04 11.67
C GLY A 230 -18.71 2.75 12.17
N ALA A 231 -19.00 1.62 11.51
CA ALA A 231 -18.39 0.34 11.83
C ALA A 231 -16.88 0.35 11.68
N LEU A 232 -16.37 0.98 10.62
CA LEU A 232 -14.93 1.14 10.40
C LEU A 232 -14.29 1.95 11.53
N LEU A 233 -14.86 3.10 11.91
CA LEU A 233 -14.35 3.91 13.01
C LEU A 233 -14.39 3.17 14.35
N GLY A 234 -15.48 2.49 14.67
CA GLY A 234 -15.60 1.73 15.92
C GLY A 234 -14.62 0.56 15.98
N TYR A 235 -14.32 -0.06 14.85
CA TYR A 235 -13.27 -1.07 14.76
C TYR A 235 -11.88 -0.46 15.00
N LEU A 236 -11.60 0.71 14.46
CA LEU A 236 -10.36 1.44 14.72
C LEU A 236 -10.24 1.86 16.19
N GLU A 237 -11.30 2.35 16.83
CA GLU A 237 -11.28 2.70 18.26
C GLU A 237 -10.90 1.50 19.15
N THR A 238 -11.43 0.31 18.82
CA THR A 238 -11.14 -0.90 19.59
C THR A 238 -9.73 -1.45 19.34
N THR A 239 -9.22 -1.32 18.12
CA THR A 239 -7.88 -1.83 17.76
C THR A 239 -6.76 -0.87 18.12
N GLN A 240 -6.99 0.45 18.01
CA GLN A 240 -6.00 1.48 18.29
C GLN A 240 -6.03 2.03 19.72
N ILE A 241 -7.00 1.63 20.54
CA ILE A 241 -7.12 1.91 22.00
C ILE A 241 -6.88 3.40 22.30
N GLY A 242 -7.68 4.27 21.64
CA GLY A 242 -7.66 5.71 21.85
C GLY A 242 -6.65 6.51 20.99
N ASN A 243 -5.77 5.85 20.24
CA ASN A 243 -4.84 6.50 19.32
C ASN A 243 -5.39 6.46 17.89
N MET A 244 -6.48 7.21 17.65
CA MET A 244 -7.14 7.22 16.35
C MET A 244 -6.25 7.83 15.26
N PRO A 245 -6.19 7.21 14.05
CA PRO A 245 -5.46 7.78 12.92
C PRO A 245 -6.13 9.08 12.45
N PRO A 246 -5.38 10.00 11.86
CA PRO A 246 -5.91 11.24 11.30
C PRO A 246 -6.56 10.95 9.94
N LEU A 247 -7.77 10.40 9.95
CA LEU A 247 -8.50 10.18 8.72
C LEU A 247 -8.98 11.51 8.12
N SER A 248 -8.86 11.61 6.81
CA SER A 248 -9.37 12.74 6.03
C SER A 248 -10.90 12.83 6.15
N ARG A 249 -11.46 13.94 5.65
CA ARG A 249 -12.91 14.06 5.56
C ARG A 249 -13.50 12.92 4.76
N LEU A 250 -14.55 12.25 5.30
CA LEU A 250 -15.27 11.19 4.59
C LEU A 250 -15.82 11.71 3.25
N ARG A 251 -15.49 11.02 2.16
CA ARG A 251 -15.90 11.36 0.80
C ARG A 251 -16.69 10.22 0.17
N THR A 252 -17.74 10.57 -0.55
CA THR A 252 -18.53 9.64 -1.37
C THR A 252 -17.95 9.51 -2.77
N ILE A 253 -17.96 8.30 -3.32
CA ILE A 253 -17.66 8.07 -4.73
C ILE A 253 -18.98 7.83 -5.46
N ALA A 254 -19.23 8.62 -6.52
CA ALA A 254 -20.41 8.49 -7.36
C ALA A 254 -20.27 7.33 -8.37
N ASP A 255 -21.36 6.63 -8.68
CA ASP A 255 -21.34 5.44 -9.56
C ASP A 255 -20.81 5.70 -10.98
N ALA A 256 -21.13 6.82 -11.58
CA ALA A 256 -20.72 7.13 -12.95
C ALA A 256 -19.29 7.72 -13.07
N ALA A 257 -18.58 7.89 -11.96
CA ALA A 257 -17.28 8.56 -11.95
C ALA A 257 -16.14 7.70 -12.50
N GLN A 258 -16.32 6.39 -12.57
CA GLN A 258 -15.25 5.43 -12.90
C GLN A 258 -15.73 4.36 -13.88
N MET A 259 -14.80 3.86 -14.70
CA MET A 259 -14.99 2.67 -15.53
C MET A 259 -15.10 1.44 -14.63
N GLU A 260 -16.14 0.66 -14.81
CA GLU A 260 -16.33 -0.60 -14.11
C GLU A 260 -15.52 -1.72 -14.77
N ILE A 261 -14.73 -2.44 -13.99
CA ILE A 261 -13.93 -3.59 -14.43
C ILE A 261 -14.21 -4.73 -13.46
N ASP A 262 -14.85 -5.80 -13.91
CA ASP A 262 -15.21 -6.95 -13.08
C ASP A 262 -13.96 -7.77 -12.65
N PRO A 263 -14.08 -8.62 -11.62
CA PRO A 263 -12.94 -9.38 -11.08
C PRO A 263 -12.29 -10.34 -12.08
N ALA A 264 -13.07 -10.97 -12.94
CA ALA A 264 -12.57 -11.88 -13.98
C ALA A 264 -11.77 -11.11 -15.04
N THR A 265 -12.29 -9.96 -15.46
CA THR A 265 -11.62 -9.03 -16.38
C THR A 265 -10.30 -8.50 -15.80
N ARG A 266 -10.28 -8.08 -14.51
CA ARG A 266 -9.04 -7.63 -13.86
C ARG A 266 -7.95 -8.69 -13.89
N ARG A 267 -8.32 -9.94 -13.61
CA ARG A 267 -7.40 -11.08 -13.64
C ARG A 267 -6.96 -11.39 -15.07
N SER A 268 -7.89 -11.48 -16.02
CA SER A 268 -7.58 -11.84 -17.42
C SER A 268 -6.71 -10.79 -18.11
N LEU A 269 -6.84 -9.51 -17.76
CA LEU A 269 -6.03 -8.41 -18.29
C LEU A 269 -4.74 -8.18 -17.49
N GLU A 270 -4.53 -8.88 -16.38
CA GLU A 270 -3.32 -8.79 -15.56
C GLU A 270 -2.96 -7.33 -15.19
N LEU A 271 -3.95 -6.58 -14.69
CA LEU A 271 -3.80 -5.13 -14.50
C LEU A 271 -2.72 -4.76 -13.48
N THR A 272 -2.77 -5.37 -12.28
CA THR A 272 -1.83 -5.08 -11.17
C THR A 272 -0.94 -6.27 -10.82
N ARG A 273 -1.39 -7.49 -11.18
CA ARG A 273 -0.67 -8.75 -10.96
C ARG A 273 -0.94 -9.69 -12.12
N THR A 274 0.02 -10.55 -12.42
CA THR A 274 -0.14 -11.65 -13.38
C THR A 274 -1.06 -12.75 -12.81
N LEU A 275 -1.48 -13.67 -13.65
CA LEU A 275 -2.23 -14.87 -13.22
C LEU A 275 -1.46 -15.71 -12.19
N ALA A 276 -0.12 -15.65 -12.19
CA ALA A 276 0.75 -16.25 -11.18
C ALA A 276 0.84 -15.46 -9.86
N GLY A 277 0.17 -14.30 -9.76
CA GLY A 277 0.19 -13.43 -8.57
C GLY A 277 1.38 -12.47 -8.48
N GLU A 278 2.27 -12.48 -9.48
CA GLU A 278 3.45 -11.62 -9.53
C GLU A 278 3.11 -10.21 -10.01
N SER A 279 3.82 -9.20 -9.52
CA SER A 279 3.72 -7.83 -10.04
C SER A 279 4.41 -7.69 -11.40
N ARG A 280 5.58 -8.33 -11.57
CA ARG A 280 6.36 -8.28 -12.82
C ARG A 280 5.58 -8.98 -13.93
N GLY A 281 5.38 -8.29 -15.04
CA GLY A 281 4.58 -8.76 -16.17
C GLY A 281 3.14 -8.25 -16.18
N SER A 282 2.69 -7.53 -15.14
CA SER A 282 1.39 -6.85 -15.15
C SER A 282 1.43 -5.55 -15.95
N LEU A 283 0.24 -5.02 -16.27
CA LEU A 283 0.13 -3.71 -16.93
C LEU A 283 0.76 -2.62 -16.07
N LEU A 284 0.45 -2.58 -14.76
CA LEU A 284 1.03 -1.61 -13.84
C LEU A 284 2.56 -1.63 -13.88
N HIS A 285 3.17 -2.83 -13.82
CA HIS A 285 4.63 -2.94 -13.89
C HIS A 285 5.21 -2.43 -15.22
N ALA A 286 4.53 -2.69 -16.33
CA ALA A 286 4.97 -2.27 -17.66
C ALA A 286 4.94 -0.75 -17.84
N VAL A 287 4.01 -0.04 -17.20
CA VAL A 287 3.81 1.41 -17.40
C VAL A 287 4.34 2.28 -16.26
N ASP A 288 4.64 1.71 -15.08
CA ASP A 288 5.13 2.48 -13.93
C ASP A 288 6.54 3.04 -14.16
N ARG A 289 6.62 4.36 -14.19
CA ARG A 289 7.86 5.14 -14.24
C ARG A 289 7.91 6.17 -13.11
N THR A 290 7.06 6.03 -12.10
CA THR A 290 7.04 6.92 -10.93
C THR A 290 8.33 6.78 -10.11
N VAL A 291 8.75 7.86 -9.46
CA VAL A 291 9.97 7.90 -8.63
C VAL A 291 9.65 7.98 -7.13
N THR A 292 8.38 8.22 -6.77
CA THR A 292 7.93 8.29 -5.39
C THR A 292 7.00 7.13 -5.04
N ALA A 293 6.91 6.77 -3.75
CA ALA A 293 5.96 5.77 -3.28
C ALA A 293 4.49 6.25 -3.41
N PRO A 294 4.14 7.50 -3.02
CA PRO A 294 2.79 8.03 -3.26
C PRO A 294 2.40 8.08 -4.74
N GLY A 295 3.32 8.47 -5.63
CA GLY A 295 3.06 8.44 -7.08
C GLY A 295 2.76 7.03 -7.59
N GLY A 296 3.49 6.02 -7.11
CA GLY A 296 3.22 4.61 -7.45
C GLY A 296 1.85 4.13 -6.95
N ARG A 297 1.43 4.52 -5.73
CA ARG A 297 0.09 4.22 -5.22
C ARG A 297 -1.00 4.86 -6.09
N LEU A 298 -0.85 6.14 -6.40
CA LEU A 298 -1.80 6.88 -7.22
C LEU A 298 -1.91 6.31 -8.64
N LEU A 299 -0.81 5.87 -9.26
CA LEU A 299 -0.85 5.22 -10.57
C LEU A 299 -1.59 3.89 -10.52
N ALA A 300 -1.33 3.07 -9.50
CA ALA A 300 -2.03 1.81 -9.29
C ALA A 300 -3.55 2.02 -9.10
N GLU A 301 -3.95 3.02 -8.31
CA GLU A 301 -5.35 3.42 -8.12
C GLU A 301 -6.00 3.86 -9.45
N ARG A 302 -5.32 4.71 -10.23
CA ARG A 302 -5.84 5.18 -11.53
C ARG A 302 -6.04 4.07 -12.55
N LEU A 303 -5.18 3.07 -12.57
CA LEU A 303 -5.34 1.90 -13.43
C LEU A 303 -6.41 0.92 -12.90
N ALA A 304 -6.57 0.83 -11.58
CA ALA A 304 -7.62 0.02 -10.97
C ALA A 304 -9.02 0.64 -11.14
N ALA A 305 -9.11 1.96 -11.24
CA ALA A 305 -10.33 2.73 -11.33
C ALA A 305 -10.21 3.87 -12.37
N PRO A 306 -10.16 3.57 -13.68
CA PRO A 306 -10.10 4.59 -14.72
C PRO A 306 -11.33 5.49 -14.69
N LEU A 307 -11.16 6.75 -15.10
CA LEU A 307 -12.23 7.75 -15.04
C LEU A 307 -13.34 7.49 -16.09
N GLY A 308 -14.59 7.81 -15.72
CA GLY A 308 -15.76 7.80 -16.60
C GLY A 308 -16.16 9.17 -17.15
N ASN A 309 -15.45 10.25 -16.79
CA ASN A 309 -15.74 11.61 -17.23
C ASN A 309 -14.68 12.12 -18.21
N ALA A 310 -15.14 12.62 -19.38
CA ALA A 310 -14.24 13.12 -20.42
C ALA A 310 -13.39 14.33 -19.98
N GLU A 311 -13.96 15.25 -19.24
CA GLU A 311 -13.29 16.49 -18.82
C GLU A 311 -12.12 16.16 -17.88
N ASP A 312 -12.35 15.27 -16.92
CA ASP A 312 -11.34 14.86 -15.96
C ASP A 312 -10.21 14.04 -16.63
N ILE A 313 -10.56 13.21 -17.62
CA ILE A 313 -9.58 12.45 -18.40
C ILE A 313 -8.69 13.40 -19.22
N VAL A 314 -9.30 14.32 -19.96
CA VAL A 314 -8.60 15.30 -20.79
C VAL A 314 -7.69 16.16 -19.92
N ALA A 315 -8.15 16.53 -18.77
CA ALA A 315 -7.40 17.30 -17.80
C ALA A 315 -6.10 16.59 -17.34
N ARG A 316 -6.15 15.27 -17.13
CA ARG A 316 -4.94 14.48 -16.85
C ARG A 316 -4.02 14.43 -18.08
N HIS A 317 -4.57 14.28 -19.29
CA HIS A 317 -3.77 14.30 -20.53
C HIS A 317 -3.08 15.65 -20.76
N GLU A 318 -3.67 16.75 -20.35
CA GLU A 318 -3.06 18.08 -20.46
C GLU A 318 -1.85 18.22 -19.56
N LEU A 319 -1.89 17.67 -18.35
CA LEU A 319 -0.72 17.62 -17.47
C LEU A 319 0.44 16.83 -18.12
N VAL A 320 0.13 15.67 -18.69
CA VAL A 320 1.13 14.86 -19.40
C VAL A 320 1.69 15.62 -20.61
N ALA A 321 0.84 16.27 -21.39
CA ALA A 321 1.24 17.08 -22.54
C ALA A 321 2.19 18.21 -22.15
N TRP A 322 1.91 18.88 -21.05
CA TRP A 322 2.73 19.98 -20.55
C TRP A 322 4.13 19.50 -20.14
N PHE A 323 4.22 18.40 -19.38
CA PHE A 323 5.53 17.83 -19.01
C PHE A 323 6.28 17.28 -20.22
N LEU A 324 5.59 16.69 -21.20
CA LEU A 324 6.20 16.20 -22.44
C LEU A 324 6.81 17.32 -23.29
N GLN A 325 6.23 18.52 -23.27
CA GLN A 325 6.78 19.70 -23.95
C GLN A 325 7.99 20.31 -23.22
N HIS A 326 8.21 19.96 -21.95
CA HIS A 326 9.27 20.52 -21.09
C HIS A 326 10.09 19.38 -20.43
N MET A 327 10.63 18.47 -21.24
CA MET A 327 11.30 17.26 -20.74
C MET A 327 12.51 17.53 -19.86
N ASP A 328 13.34 18.53 -20.18
CA ASP A 328 14.50 18.88 -19.35
C ASP A 328 14.07 19.25 -17.93
N MET A 329 13.04 20.08 -17.81
CA MET A 329 12.44 20.45 -16.51
C MET A 329 11.77 19.23 -15.85
N CYS A 330 11.08 18.37 -16.60
CA CYS A 330 10.50 17.14 -16.10
C CYS A 330 11.56 16.24 -15.44
N GLU A 331 12.74 16.10 -16.04
CA GLU A 331 13.85 15.33 -15.50
C GLU A 331 14.41 15.96 -14.21
N GLU A 332 14.56 17.29 -14.16
CA GLU A 332 14.97 17.99 -12.93
C GLU A 332 13.97 17.80 -11.80
N VAL A 333 12.67 17.96 -12.07
CA VAL A 333 11.60 17.72 -11.10
C VAL A 333 11.63 16.28 -10.60
N ARG A 334 11.77 15.30 -11.48
CA ARG A 334 11.88 13.88 -11.10
C ARG A 334 13.13 13.61 -10.25
N ALA A 335 14.26 14.20 -10.58
CA ALA A 335 15.48 14.08 -9.79
C ALA A 335 15.31 14.63 -8.37
N LYS A 336 14.56 15.74 -8.20
CA LYS A 336 14.22 16.29 -6.88
C LYS A 336 13.22 15.43 -6.12
N MET A 337 12.28 14.78 -6.81
CA MET A 337 11.31 13.87 -6.19
C MET A 337 11.94 12.53 -5.80
N ALA A 338 12.99 12.09 -6.51
CA ALA A 338 13.66 10.84 -6.20
C ALA A 338 14.30 10.89 -4.81
N GLY A 339 13.88 9.98 -3.92
CA GLY A 339 14.35 9.94 -2.53
C GLY A 339 13.55 10.79 -1.55
N LEU A 340 12.45 11.42 -1.99
CA LEU A 340 11.50 12.05 -1.06
C LEU A 340 10.89 11.00 -0.12
N SER A 341 10.87 11.33 1.17
CA SER A 341 10.15 10.54 2.16
C SER A 341 8.64 10.62 1.93
N ASP A 342 7.94 9.56 2.27
CA ASP A 342 6.49 9.48 2.18
C ASP A 342 5.84 10.36 3.25
N MET A 343 5.50 11.59 2.89
CA MET A 343 4.95 12.56 3.83
C MET A 343 3.58 12.15 4.38
N GLU A 344 2.76 11.43 3.62
CA GLU A 344 1.47 10.92 4.11
C GLU A 344 1.68 9.93 5.25
N ARG A 345 2.55 8.95 5.05
CA ARG A 345 2.88 7.94 6.07
C ARG A 345 3.60 8.54 7.28
N ILE A 346 4.48 9.50 7.07
CA ILE A 346 5.11 10.26 8.16
C ILE A 346 4.04 10.96 9.01
N MET A 347 3.10 11.65 8.37
CA MET A 347 2.03 12.36 9.08
C MET A 347 1.17 11.41 9.90
N ALA A 348 0.82 10.24 9.35
CA ALA A 348 0.08 9.22 10.08
C ALA A 348 0.85 8.75 11.33
N ARG A 349 2.15 8.42 11.21
CA ARG A 349 2.97 8.01 12.37
C ARG A 349 3.11 9.11 13.42
N LEU A 350 3.37 10.35 13.00
CA LEU A 350 3.48 11.48 13.91
C LEU A 350 2.17 11.72 14.69
N SER A 351 1.02 11.62 14.02
CA SER A 351 -0.28 11.84 14.69
C SER A 351 -0.62 10.76 15.70
N MET A 352 -0.27 9.50 15.43
CA MET A 352 -0.50 8.38 16.33
C MET A 352 0.58 8.25 17.43
N GLY A 353 1.56 9.17 17.52
CA GLY A 353 2.61 9.15 18.52
C GLY A 353 3.71 8.10 18.29
N HIS A 354 3.76 7.48 17.10
CA HIS A 354 4.76 6.50 16.72
C HIS A 354 5.91 7.08 15.87
N GLY A 355 5.75 8.33 15.39
CA GLY A 355 6.76 9.02 14.61
C GLY A 355 7.96 9.46 15.43
N GLY A 356 9.15 9.38 14.85
CA GLY A 356 10.43 9.73 15.46
C GLY A 356 11.07 11.01 14.89
N PRO A 357 12.27 11.38 15.39
CA PRO A 357 13.01 12.55 14.90
C PRO A 357 13.34 12.49 13.42
N ARG A 358 13.58 11.29 12.86
CA ARG A 358 13.83 11.08 11.43
C ARG A 358 12.61 11.35 10.57
N ASP A 359 11.40 11.12 11.10
CA ASP A 359 10.15 11.47 10.41
C ASP A 359 10.02 12.99 10.26
N LEU A 360 10.30 13.75 11.33
CA LEU A 360 10.32 15.21 11.27
C LEU A 360 11.32 15.72 10.22
N SER A 361 12.54 15.17 10.20
CA SER A 361 13.55 15.53 9.20
C SER A 361 13.12 15.16 7.77
N GLY A 362 12.55 13.97 7.59
CA GLY A 362 11.99 13.54 6.30
C GLY A 362 10.92 14.49 5.78
N LEU A 363 10.02 14.93 6.68
CA LEU A 363 8.99 15.92 6.36
C LEU A 363 9.59 17.29 5.99
N VAL A 364 10.53 17.81 6.79
CA VAL A 364 11.21 19.09 6.54
C VAL A 364 11.92 19.07 5.18
N ASN A 365 12.63 18.00 4.87
CA ASN A 365 13.33 17.84 3.58
C ASN A 365 12.32 17.68 2.43
N GLY A 366 11.22 16.96 2.65
CA GLY A 366 10.13 16.83 1.69
C GLY A 366 9.49 18.16 1.32
N LEU A 367 9.16 18.99 2.30
CA LEU A 367 8.58 20.31 2.10
C LEU A 367 9.56 21.29 1.42
N ALA A 368 10.84 21.25 1.77
CA ALA A 368 11.85 22.05 1.11
C ALA A 368 12.03 21.65 -0.37
N SER A 369 12.13 20.37 -0.65
CA SER A 369 12.23 19.87 -2.03
C SER A 369 10.97 20.16 -2.83
N ALA A 370 9.80 20.13 -2.21
CA ALA A 370 8.54 20.51 -2.84
C ALA A 370 8.56 21.99 -3.28
N SER A 371 9.08 22.90 -2.45
CA SER A 371 9.27 24.31 -2.79
C SER A 371 10.27 24.49 -3.94
N ASP A 372 11.37 23.72 -3.95
CA ASP A 372 12.34 23.74 -5.06
C ASP A 372 11.68 23.31 -6.38
N ILE A 373 10.83 22.26 -6.36
CA ILE A 373 10.10 21.77 -7.53
C ILE A 373 9.22 22.87 -8.13
N VAL A 374 8.48 23.61 -7.32
CA VAL A 374 7.68 24.73 -7.80
C VAL A 374 8.57 25.82 -8.40
N THR A 375 9.71 26.11 -7.78
CA THR A 375 10.67 27.09 -8.29
C THR A 375 11.24 26.67 -9.65
N ILE A 376 11.61 25.41 -9.83
CA ILE A 376 12.08 24.86 -11.10
C ILE A 376 11.00 25.02 -12.18
N ALA A 377 9.76 24.62 -11.86
CA ALA A 377 8.67 24.67 -12.82
C ALA A 377 8.27 26.09 -13.23
N THR A 378 8.28 27.03 -12.28
CA THR A 378 7.91 28.43 -12.56
C THR A 378 8.99 29.25 -13.26
N ASN A 379 10.26 28.80 -13.23
CA ASN A 379 11.35 29.42 -13.97
C ASN A 379 11.30 29.17 -15.49
N VAL A 380 10.50 28.24 -15.95
CA VAL A 380 10.31 27.99 -17.39
C VAL A 380 9.49 29.12 -17.99
N LYS A 381 10.13 30.01 -18.70
CA LYS A 381 9.56 31.22 -19.33
C LYS A 381 8.68 30.91 -20.56
N ALA A 382 7.85 29.94 -20.53
CA ALA A 382 7.02 29.64 -21.70
C ALA A 382 5.66 29.07 -21.32
N LEU A 383 4.67 29.42 -22.10
CA LEU A 383 3.33 28.84 -22.21
C LEU A 383 2.44 28.88 -20.94
N ALA A 384 1.20 29.20 -21.16
CA ALA A 384 0.17 29.17 -20.12
C ALA A 384 0.15 27.78 -19.44
N GLU A 385 0.46 27.75 -18.16
CA GLU A 385 0.32 26.54 -17.33
C GLU A 385 -1.15 26.11 -17.34
N PRO A 386 -1.42 24.79 -17.46
CA PRO A 386 -2.77 24.29 -17.26
C PRO A 386 -3.31 24.72 -15.89
N PRO A 387 -4.59 25.15 -15.77
CA PRO A 387 -5.14 25.63 -14.50
C PRO A 387 -4.94 24.64 -13.35
N GLN A 388 -4.99 23.36 -13.65
CA GLN A 388 -4.76 22.28 -12.68
C GLN A 388 -3.32 22.25 -12.17
N LEU A 389 -2.32 22.45 -13.02
CA LEU A 389 -0.92 22.51 -12.60
C LEU A 389 -0.67 23.67 -11.65
N ARG A 390 -1.27 24.82 -11.92
CA ARG A 390 -1.20 25.98 -11.02
C ARG A 390 -1.81 25.68 -9.67
N ALA A 391 -2.98 25.03 -9.62
CA ALA A 391 -3.62 24.62 -8.36
C ALA A 391 -2.74 23.65 -7.55
N LEU A 392 -2.00 22.74 -8.23
CA LEU A 392 -1.04 21.86 -7.59
C LEU A 392 0.15 22.63 -7.00
N PHE A 393 0.70 23.61 -7.71
CA PHE A 393 1.78 24.45 -7.22
C PHE A 393 1.35 25.32 -6.03
N ASP A 394 0.15 25.87 -6.08
CA ASP A 394 -0.41 26.64 -4.96
C ASP A 394 -0.57 25.76 -3.70
N ALA A 395 -1.02 24.52 -3.87
CA ALA A 395 -1.13 23.55 -2.77
C ALA A 395 0.24 23.20 -2.17
N ILE A 396 1.29 23.08 -2.97
CA ILE A 396 2.65 22.80 -2.52
C ILE A 396 3.24 23.96 -1.73
N MET A 397 3.03 25.20 -2.16
CA MET A 397 3.62 26.38 -1.52
C MET A 397 3.01 26.73 -0.17
N MET A 398 1.83 26.23 0.14
CA MET A 398 1.12 26.58 1.38
C MET A 398 1.89 26.23 2.66
N PRO A 399 2.42 25.00 2.87
CA PRO A 399 3.17 24.64 4.06
C PRO A 399 4.69 24.91 3.96
N ALA A 400 5.18 25.50 2.88
CA ALA A 400 6.61 25.70 2.65
C ALA A 400 7.34 26.46 3.78
N PRO A 401 6.74 27.48 4.44
CA PRO A 401 7.39 28.16 5.56
C PRO A 401 7.70 27.27 6.75
N LEU A 402 6.93 26.19 6.97
CA LEU A 402 7.11 25.25 8.07
C LEU A 402 8.49 24.60 8.03
N ALA A 403 9.01 24.27 6.85
CA ALA A 403 10.35 23.69 6.72
C ALA A 403 11.45 24.60 7.28
N ASN A 404 11.32 25.91 7.09
CA ASN A 404 12.27 26.90 7.59
C ASN A 404 12.16 27.10 9.11
N GLU A 405 10.98 26.89 9.69
CA GLU A 405 10.74 26.96 11.13
C GLU A 405 11.32 25.73 11.85
N LEU A 406 11.14 24.52 11.30
CA LEU A 406 11.54 23.28 11.95
C LEU A 406 13.02 22.93 11.76
N ARG A 407 13.61 23.28 10.61
CA ARG A 407 14.99 22.90 10.27
C ARG A 407 16.05 23.36 11.29
N PRO A 408 16.01 24.57 11.86
CA PRO A 408 16.98 25.00 12.87
C PRO A 408 16.95 24.19 14.15
N ALA A 409 15.82 23.58 14.48
CA ALA A 409 15.65 22.79 15.69
C ALA A 409 16.30 21.40 15.61
N LEU A 410 16.36 20.81 14.43
CA LEU A 410 16.80 19.43 14.24
C LEU A 410 18.32 19.32 14.08
N ALA A 411 18.93 18.38 14.81
CA ALA A 411 20.33 18.02 14.66
C ALA A 411 20.62 17.39 13.28
N ASP A 412 21.89 17.37 12.86
CA ASP A 412 22.27 16.78 11.56
C ASP A 412 22.23 15.26 11.63
N ASP A 413 22.64 14.66 12.75
CA ASP A 413 22.58 13.23 13.03
C ASP A 413 21.42 12.96 14.00
N LEU A 414 20.35 12.37 13.50
CA LEU A 414 19.14 12.13 14.29
C LEU A 414 19.04 10.70 14.79
N PRO A 415 18.70 10.50 16.07
CA PRO A 415 18.42 9.17 16.61
C PRO A 415 17.19 8.56 15.96
N LEU A 416 17.03 7.25 16.09
CA LEU A 416 15.83 6.57 15.64
C LEU A 416 14.62 6.92 16.50
N LEU A 417 14.81 6.92 17.81
CA LEU A 417 13.76 7.19 18.79
C LEU A 417 14.06 8.48 19.55
N ALA A 418 13.06 9.30 19.80
CA ALA A 418 13.22 10.55 20.55
C ALA A 418 13.78 10.34 21.97
N ARG A 419 13.47 9.21 22.61
CA ARG A 419 13.97 8.83 23.93
C ARG A 419 15.47 8.55 23.98
N ASP A 420 16.13 8.41 22.83
CA ASP A 420 17.58 8.21 22.78
C ASP A 420 18.35 9.53 22.97
N GLY A 421 17.65 10.68 22.83
CA GLY A 421 18.22 12.01 22.96
C GLY A 421 19.13 12.42 21.80
N GLY A 422 19.58 13.67 21.79
CA GLY A 422 20.48 14.21 20.74
C GLY A 422 19.73 14.66 19.48
N LEU A 423 18.43 14.85 19.54
CA LEU A 423 17.62 15.25 18.40
C LEU A 423 17.62 16.77 18.13
N VAL A 424 17.89 17.59 19.15
CA VAL A 424 17.85 19.05 19.06
C VAL A 424 19.23 19.61 18.74
N ARG A 425 19.31 20.47 17.73
CA ARG A 425 20.56 21.16 17.32
C ARG A 425 21.06 22.06 18.45
N HIS A 426 22.37 22.09 18.63
CA HIS A 426 23.02 23.02 19.54
C HIS A 426 22.79 24.47 19.07
N GLY A 427 22.46 25.36 20.01
CA GLY A 427 22.13 26.76 19.74
C GLY A 427 20.64 27.02 19.46
N TYR A 428 19.79 25.98 19.45
CA TYR A 428 18.34 26.16 19.28
C TYR A 428 17.62 26.57 20.56
N ASP A 429 17.95 25.91 21.68
CA ASP A 429 17.36 26.20 23.02
C ASP A 429 18.50 26.39 24.03
N LEU A 430 18.65 27.61 24.54
CA LEU A 430 19.74 27.97 25.44
C LEU A 430 19.68 27.19 26.76
N ALA A 431 18.49 26.92 27.29
CA ALA A 431 18.34 26.17 28.53
C ALA A 431 18.77 24.71 28.39
N LEU A 432 18.51 24.12 27.20
CA LEU A 432 18.97 22.77 26.90
C LEU A 432 20.51 22.73 26.77
N ASP A 433 21.08 23.76 26.11
CA ASP A 433 22.53 23.84 25.93
C ASP A 433 23.25 24.00 27.29
N GLU A 434 22.75 24.83 28.19
CA GLU A 434 23.27 24.95 29.54
C GLU A 434 23.26 23.61 30.29
N ILE A 435 22.18 22.81 30.15
CA ILE A 435 22.10 21.49 30.79
C ILE A 435 23.09 20.51 30.15
N ARG A 436 23.29 20.56 28.84
CA ARG A 436 24.27 19.73 28.11
C ARG A 436 25.71 20.10 28.50
N ASP A 437 26.01 21.39 28.63
CA ASP A 437 27.31 21.87 29.08
C ASP A 437 27.66 21.37 30.50
N LEU A 438 26.70 21.43 31.43
CA LEU A 438 26.88 20.85 32.79
C LEU A 438 27.17 19.34 32.75
N ARG A 439 26.46 18.60 31.87
CA ARG A 439 26.70 17.15 31.71
C ARG A 439 28.10 16.87 31.16
N ASP A 440 28.53 17.62 30.14
CA ASP A 440 29.81 17.42 29.46
C ASP A 440 31.01 17.93 30.30
N GLU A 441 30.83 18.98 31.10
CA GLU A 441 31.78 19.40 32.11
C GLU A 441 31.98 18.30 33.18
N SER A 442 30.90 17.69 33.67
CA SER A 442 30.99 16.57 34.62
C SER A 442 31.80 15.39 34.06
N ARG A 443 31.65 15.09 32.76
CA ARG A 443 32.44 14.06 32.07
C ARG A 443 33.94 14.42 32.01
N ARG A 444 34.27 15.67 31.76
CA ARG A 444 35.68 16.16 31.77
C ARG A 444 36.29 16.07 33.16
N LEU A 445 35.51 16.40 34.18
CA LEU A 445 35.93 16.30 35.59
C LEU A 445 36.19 14.85 36.00
N ILE A 446 35.35 13.89 35.58
CA ILE A 446 35.57 12.44 35.80
C ILE A 446 36.87 11.97 35.11
N ALA A 447 37.16 12.43 33.91
CA ALA A 447 38.43 12.10 33.21
C ALA A 447 39.66 12.70 33.96
N ALA A 448 39.55 13.94 34.43
CA ALA A 448 40.58 14.58 35.26
C ALA A 448 40.76 13.86 36.59
N LEU A 449 39.69 13.40 37.21
CA LEU A 449 39.69 12.61 38.46
C LEU A 449 40.43 11.27 38.24
N GLN A 450 40.20 10.58 37.12
CA GLN A 450 40.94 9.38 36.75
C GLN A 450 42.45 9.63 36.74
N GLN A 451 42.86 10.74 36.09
CA GLN A 451 44.27 11.10 36.01
C GLN A 451 44.86 11.42 37.39
N ARG A 452 44.16 12.20 38.24
CA ARG A 452 44.54 12.52 39.61
C ARG A 452 44.71 11.25 40.41
N TYR A 453 43.74 10.37 40.50
CA TYR A 453 43.81 9.12 41.24
C TYR A 453 44.90 8.18 40.73
N SER A 454 45.14 8.15 39.41
CA SER A 454 46.23 7.34 38.85
C SER A 454 47.61 7.81 39.34
N VAL A 455 47.82 9.11 39.50
CA VAL A 455 49.05 9.72 40.00
C VAL A 455 49.17 9.55 41.51
N GLU A 456 48.14 9.85 42.28
CA GLU A 456 48.17 9.79 43.77
C GLU A 456 48.41 8.38 44.29
N ILE A 457 47.77 7.38 43.68
CA ILE A 457 47.94 5.96 44.09
C ILE A 457 49.14 5.29 43.43
N GLY A 458 49.74 5.95 42.42
CA GLY A 458 50.87 5.39 41.64
C GLY A 458 50.49 4.13 40.86
N VAL A 459 49.27 4.08 40.32
CA VAL A 459 48.73 2.97 39.48
C VAL A 459 48.32 3.47 38.10
N ALA A 460 49.25 3.46 37.17
CA ALA A 460 48.99 3.92 35.78
C ALA A 460 47.90 3.14 35.04
N SER A 461 47.53 1.98 35.50
CA SER A 461 46.47 1.14 34.89
C SER A 461 45.06 1.37 35.48
N LEU A 462 44.93 2.31 36.45
CA LEU A 462 43.64 2.70 37.01
C LEU A 462 42.74 3.30 35.91
N LYS A 463 41.52 2.84 35.83
CA LYS A 463 40.53 3.36 34.89
C LYS A 463 39.21 3.59 35.62
N ILE A 464 38.59 4.72 35.36
CA ILE A 464 37.19 4.95 35.68
C ILE A 464 36.35 4.46 34.53
N LYS A 465 35.44 3.51 34.78
CA LYS A 465 34.55 2.91 33.78
C LYS A 465 33.10 3.06 34.24
N HIS A 466 32.18 3.00 33.30
CA HIS A 466 30.75 3.00 33.56
C HIS A 466 30.14 1.65 33.16
N ASN A 467 29.22 1.13 33.97
CA ASN A 467 28.30 0.06 33.60
C ASN A 467 26.91 0.28 34.22
N ASN A 468 25.88 -0.35 33.63
CA ASN A 468 24.47 -0.15 34.06
C ASN A 468 24.14 -0.70 35.46
N VAL A 469 25.01 -1.47 36.10
CA VAL A 469 24.77 -2.08 37.44
C VAL A 469 25.40 -1.27 38.54
N LEU A 470 26.66 -0.82 38.35
CA LEU A 470 27.48 -0.15 39.38
C LEU A 470 27.63 1.35 39.11
N GLY A 471 27.19 1.84 37.97
CA GLY A 471 27.47 3.21 37.52
C GLY A 471 28.95 3.43 37.19
N TYR A 472 29.44 4.65 37.45
CA TYR A 472 30.86 4.96 37.33
C TYR A 472 31.64 4.32 38.51
N HIS A 473 32.67 3.57 38.17
CA HIS A 473 33.48 2.88 39.13
C HIS A 473 34.96 2.86 38.70
N ILE A 474 35.84 2.84 39.69
CA ILE A 474 37.27 2.74 39.52
C ILE A 474 37.60 1.26 39.36
N ASP A 475 38.15 0.87 38.21
CA ASP A 475 38.52 -0.51 37.89
C ASP A 475 40.05 -0.68 37.96
N VAL A 476 40.54 -1.52 38.87
CA VAL A 476 41.95 -1.77 39.09
C VAL A 476 42.24 -3.26 39.09
N ARG A 477 43.41 -3.68 38.55
CA ARG A 477 43.83 -5.08 38.61
C ARG A 477 43.97 -5.53 40.06
N ALA A 478 43.65 -6.80 40.35
CA ALA A 478 43.73 -7.39 41.69
C ALA A 478 45.10 -7.18 42.36
N THR A 479 46.21 -7.15 41.57
CA THR A 479 47.57 -6.92 42.03
C THR A 479 47.82 -5.53 42.66
N HIS A 480 46.98 -4.54 42.38
CA HIS A 480 47.10 -3.18 42.87
C HIS A 480 45.97 -2.80 43.84
N ALA A 481 45.03 -3.71 44.07
CA ALA A 481 43.83 -3.43 44.92
C ALA A 481 44.18 -3.11 46.37
N GLU A 482 45.24 -3.68 46.91
CA GLU A 482 45.71 -3.45 48.29
C GLU A 482 46.03 -1.98 48.56
N LYS A 483 46.62 -1.27 47.59
CA LYS A 483 46.91 0.15 47.70
C LYS A 483 45.68 1.02 47.87
N LEU A 484 44.56 0.66 47.19
CA LEU A 484 43.29 1.37 47.29
C LEU A 484 42.54 0.96 48.57
N MET A 485 42.67 -0.29 49.05
CA MET A 485 42.02 -0.75 50.26
C MET A 485 42.64 -0.12 51.56
N GLN A 486 43.86 0.36 51.46
CA GLN A 486 44.54 1.05 52.60
C GLN A 486 44.14 2.52 52.72
N SER A 487 43.48 3.07 51.77
CA SER A 487 43.00 4.46 51.74
C SER A 487 41.54 4.54 52.13
N GLU A 488 41.18 5.40 53.06
CA GLU A 488 39.78 5.64 53.49
C GLU A 488 38.92 6.29 52.41
N GLU A 489 39.52 6.85 51.34
CA GLU A 489 38.84 7.53 50.25
C GLU A 489 38.17 6.55 49.27
N PHE A 490 38.77 5.33 49.11
CA PHE A 490 38.29 4.34 48.14
C PHE A 490 37.37 3.32 48.78
N ILE A 491 36.12 3.36 48.44
CA ILE A 491 35.06 2.46 48.93
C ILE A 491 34.99 1.25 48.01
N HIS A 492 35.25 0.06 48.55
CA HIS A 492 35.13 -1.21 47.80
C HIS A 492 33.68 -1.47 47.38
N ARG A 493 33.48 -1.85 46.11
CA ARG A 493 32.17 -2.19 45.58
C ARG A 493 32.05 -3.64 45.16
N GLN A 494 33.00 -4.16 44.41
CA GLN A 494 32.92 -5.51 43.85
C GLN A 494 34.34 -6.06 43.57
N THR A 495 34.53 -7.36 43.82
CA THR A 495 35.72 -8.10 43.38
C THR A 495 35.30 -9.07 42.23
N THR A 496 36.03 -9.04 41.13
CA THR A 496 35.89 -9.98 40.02
C THR A 496 37.17 -10.82 39.93
N ALA A 497 37.18 -11.84 39.05
CA ALA A 497 38.33 -12.71 38.88
C ALA A 497 39.64 -11.99 38.49
N GLN A 498 39.54 -10.82 37.82
CA GLN A 498 40.70 -10.10 37.28
C GLN A 498 40.87 -8.70 37.82
N THR A 499 39.81 -8.06 38.29
CA THR A 499 39.79 -6.66 38.74
C THR A 499 38.99 -6.49 40.01
N VAL A 500 39.36 -5.47 40.79
CA VAL A 500 38.60 -4.98 41.93
C VAL A 500 38.07 -3.60 41.62
N ARG A 501 36.81 -3.38 41.97
CA ARG A 501 36.05 -2.17 41.68
C ARG A 501 35.81 -1.33 42.93
N PHE A 502 36.11 -0.04 42.83
CA PHE A 502 35.96 0.92 43.90
C PHE A 502 35.11 2.11 43.45
N THR A 503 34.63 2.88 44.39
CA THR A 503 34.08 4.23 44.17
C THR A 503 34.67 5.17 45.22
N THR A 504 34.50 6.48 45.03
CA THR A 504 34.77 7.51 46.02
C THR A 504 33.53 8.36 46.20
N THR A 505 33.45 9.13 47.30
CA THR A 505 32.34 10.04 47.52
C THR A 505 32.27 11.09 46.40
N GLU A 506 33.42 11.65 46.02
CA GLU A 506 33.54 12.62 44.93
C GLU A 506 33.05 12.04 43.57
N LEU A 507 33.48 10.81 43.23
CA LEU A 507 33.01 10.16 41.97
C LEU A 507 31.49 9.90 41.99
N ALA A 508 30.94 9.51 43.15
CA ALA A 508 29.52 9.25 43.33
C ALA A 508 28.67 10.55 43.26
N GLU A 509 29.21 11.69 43.72
CA GLU A 509 28.58 13.00 43.59
C GLU A 509 28.56 13.45 42.10
N MET A 510 29.71 13.40 41.43
CA MET A 510 29.82 13.74 40.02
C MET A 510 28.90 12.85 39.14
N GLU A 511 28.79 11.58 39.44
CA GLU A 511 27.89 10.65 38.77
C GLU A 511 26.43 11.05 38.96
N ARG A 512 26.03 11.41 40.17
CA ARG A 512 24.66 11.85 40.45
C ARG A 512 24.30 13.13 39.69
N ASP A 513 25.22 14.09 39.68
CA ASP A 513 25.03 15.37 38.98
C ASP A 513 24.94 15.15 37.49
N MET A 514 25.77 14.28 36.91
CA MET A 514 25.74 13.94 35.49
C MET A 514 24.47 13.16 35.09
N ALA A 515 24.03 12.21 35.93
CA ALA A 515 22.81 11.46 35.71
C ALA A 515 21.58 12.39 35.71
N SER A 516 21.51 13.30 36.72
CA SER A 516 20.47 14.32 36.82
C SER A 516 20.47 15.28 35.62
N ALA A 517 21.65 15.73 35.18
CA ALA A 517 21.76 16.59 34.01
C ALA A 517 21.33 15.85 32.71
N SER A 518 21.67 14.56 32.59
CA SER A 518 21.28 13.74 31.41
C SER A 518 19.77 13.52 31.36
N GLU A 519 19.14 13.21 32.51
CA GLU A 519 17.67 13.05 32.59
C GLU A 519 16.95 14.37 32.26
N ARG A 520 17.43 15.49 32.77
CA ARG A 520 16.87 16.81 32.51
C ARG A 520 17.05 17.21 31.05
N ALA A 521 18.20 16.94 30.44
CA ALA A 521 18.44 17.19 29.02
C ALA A 521 17.47 16.38 28.16
N LEU A 522 17.31 15.09 28.44
CA LEU A 522 16.37 14.23 27.71
C LEU A 522 14.92 14.71 27.88
N ALA A 523 14.51 15.04 29.10
CA ALA A 523 13.15 15.57 29.33
C ALA A 523 12.89 16.85 28.54
N LYS A 524 13.87 17.76 28.47
CA LYS A 524 13.78 18.99 27.67
C LYS A 524 13.76 18.74 26.18
N GLU A 525 14.55 17.78 25.70
CA GLU A 525 14.50 17.38 24.28
C GLU A 525 13.17 16.77 23.89
N LEU A 526 12.57 15.97 24.77
CA LEU A 526 11.23 15.39 24.53
C LEU A 526 10.12 16.47 24.53
N GLU A 527 10.22 17.48 25.40
CA GLU A 527 9.32 18.64 25.39
C GLU A 527 9.41 19.42 24.07
N ILE A 528 10.63 19.67 23.57
CA ILE A 528 10.88 20.33 22.29
C ILE A 528 10.33 19.48 21.14
N PHE A 529 10.60 18.17 21.15
CA PHE A 529 10.09 17.25 20.14
C PHE A 529 8.56 17.27 20.06
N GLU A 530 7.88 17.25 21.21
CA GLU A 530 6.43 17.31 21.27
C GLU A 530 5.88 18.64 20.74
N THR A 531 6.57 19.75 21.00
CA THR A 531 6.24 21.07 20.45
C THR A 531 6.37 21.09 18.93
N LEU A 532 7.47 20.56 18.39
CA LEU A 532 7.67 20.46 16.93
C LEU A 532 6.63 19.56 16.28
N ARG A 533 6.33 18.40 16.91
CA ARG A 533 5.29 17.50 16.46
C ARG A 533 3.91 18.18 16.42
N SER A 534 3.55 18.88 17.46
CA SER A 534 2.29 19.63 17.54
C SER A 534 2.21 20.70 16.44
N THR A 535 3.29 21.44 16.18
CA THR A 535 3.37 22.44 15.09
C THR A 535 3.11 21.81 13.73
N VAL A 536 3.69 20.64 13.48
CA VAL A 536 3.45 19.87 12.24
C VAL A 536 1.99 19.45 12.13
N LEU A 537 1.41 18.89 13.21
CA LEU A 537 0.03 18.40 13.21
C LEU A 537 -1.00 19.51 12.99
N HIS A 538 -0.73 20.73 13.42
CA HIS A 538 -1.60 21.88 13.10
C HIS A 538 -1.65 22.19 11.60
N GLN A 539 -0.66 21.79 10.83
CA GLN A 539 -0.57 21.97 9.38
C GLN A 539 -0.91 20.71 8.57
N ALA A 540 -1.45 19.66 9.22
CA ALA A 540 -1.67 18.35 8.62
C ALA A 540 -2.44 18.41 7.30
N ALA A 541 -3.51 19.21 7.23
CA ALA A 541 -4.32 19.34 6.02
C ALA A 541 -3.55 19.98 4.84
N ALA A 542 -2.65 20.94 5.10
CA ALA A 542 -1.83 21.56 4.07
C ALA A 542 -0.75 20.58 3.58
N ILE A 543 -0.11 19.87 4.50
CA ILE A 543 0.91 18.86 4.19
C ILE A 543 0.32 17.72 3.36
N ALA A 544 -0.88 17.23 3.70
CA ALA A 544 -1.58 16.20 2.94
C ALA A 544 -1.85 16.66 1.49
N LYS A 545 -2.31 17.91 1.29
CA LYS A 545 -2.49 18.46 -0.06
C LYS A 545 -1.19 18.55 -0.84
N THR A 546 -0.09 18.92 -0.19
CA THR A 546 1.25 18.94 -0.80
C THR A 546 1.68 17.55 -1.23
N ALA A 547 1.53 16.54 -0.37
CA ALA A 547 1.88 15.16 -0.68
C ALA A 547 1.07 14.64 -1.87
N GLN A 548 -0.24 14.90 -1.88
CA GLN A 548 -1.12 14.54 -2.97
C GLN A 548 -0.77 15.26 -4.28
N ALA A 549 -0.44 16.56 -4.22
CA ALA A 549 -0.02 17.32 -5.39
C ALA A 549 1.29 16.78 -5.99
N LEU A 550 2.27 16.42 -5.16
CA LEU A 550 3.52 15.79 -5.60
C LEU A 550 3.27 14.43 -6.24
N ALA A 551 2.36 13.60 -5.70
CA ALA A 551 1.99 12.33 -6.31
C ALA A 551 1.37 12.51 -7.70
N VAL A 552 0.50 13.52 -7.87
CA VAL A 552 -0.08 13.85 -9.20
C VAL A 552 1.00 14.30 -10.19
N ILE A 553 1.92 15.15 -9.75
CA ILE A 553 3.05 15.60 -10.58
C ILE A 553 3.95 14.42 -10.97
N ASP A 554 4.27 13.53 -10.02
CA ASP A 554 5.08 12.34 -10.29
C ASP A 554 4.43 11.43 -11.35
N VAL A 555 3.13 11.15 -11.24
CA VAL A 555 2.40 10.34 -12.23
C VAL A 555 2.37 11.04 -13.60
N ALA A 556 2.19 12.36 -13.65
CA ALA A 556 2.19 13.09 -14.90
C ALA A 556 3.58 13.09 -15.58
N CYS A 557 4.65 13.32 -14.82
CA CYS A 557 6.04 13.21 -15.28
C CYS A 557 6.36 11.77 -15.73
N ALA A 558 5.98 10.77 -14.96
CA ALA A 558 6.19 9.36 -15.27
C ALA A 558 5.50 8.97 -16.60
N SER A 559 4.27 9.45 -16.82
CA SER A 559 3.52 9.23 -18.05
C SER A 559 4.16 9.95 -19.24
N ALA A 560 4.69 11.15 -19.05
CA ALA A 560 5.43 11.89 -20.10
C ALA A 560 6.71 11.16 -20.50
N VAL A 561 7.51 10.70 -19.53
CA VAL A 561 8.74 9.91 -19.78
C VAL A 561 8.41 8.61 -20.50
N LEU A 562 7.37 7.89 -20.08
CA LEU A 562 6.92 6.67 -20.74
C LEU A 562 6.49 6.96 -22.19
N ALA A 563 5.69 8.00 -22.39
CA ALA A 563 5.18 8.38 -23.70
C ALA A 563 6.31 8.70 -24.70
N LEU A 564 7.32 9.43 -24.24
CA LEU A 564 8.50 9.73 -25.06
C LEU A 564 9.32 8.47 -25.37
N ALA A 565 9.60 7.66 -24.35
CA ALA A 565 10.44 6.47 -24.48
C ALA A 565 9.84 5.39 -25.38
N THR A 566 8.50 5.28 -25.45
CA THR A 566 7.78 4.25 -26.20
C THR A 566 6.93 4.80 -27.34
N ASN A 567 7.14 6.04 -27.76
CA ASN A 567 6.40 6.68 -28.86
C ASN A 567 4.87 6.53 -28.71
N GLN A 568 4.32 6.97 -27.59
CA GLN A 568 2.88 6.95 -27.34
C GLN A 568 2.22 8.22 -27.85
N CYS A 569 0.95 8.11 -28.27
CA CYS A 569 0.14 9.25 -28.70
C CYS A 569 -0.82 9.71 -27.60
N ARG A 570 -1.20 10.99 -27.65
CA ARG A 570 -2.31 11.51 -26.89
C ARG A 570 -3.62 10.98 -27.47
N PRO A 571 -4.44 10.22 -26.71
CA PRO A 571 -5.73 9.78 -27.20
C PRO A 571 -6.74 10.95 -27.24
N GLU A 572 -7.54 11.00 -28.31
CA GLU A 572 -8.69 11.89 -28.40
C GLU A 572 -9.88 11.23 -27.68
N ILE A 573 -10.34 11.85 -26.59
CA ILE A 573 -11.47 11.33 -25.81
C ILE A 573 -12.77 11.95 -26.31
N ARG A 574 -13.77 11.11 -26.59
CA ARG A 574 -15.09 11.51 -27.06
C ARG A 574 -16.21 10.98 -26.18
N THR A 575 -17.36 11.61 -26.26
CA THR A 575 -18.58 11.15 -25.58
C THR A 575 -19.40 10.16 -26.45
N THR A 576 -19.01 9.98 -27.69
CA THR A 576 -19.56 9.01 -28.66
C THR A 576 -19.04 7.60 -28.41
N VAL A 577 -19.48 6.62 -29.20
CA VAL A 577 -19.04 5.21 -29.07
C VAL A 577 -17.85 4.85 -29.97
N ASP A 578 -17.15 5.86 -30.51
CA ASP A 578 -15.97 5.62 -31.36
C ASP A 578 -14.86 4.89 -30.60
N PHE A 579 -14.18 3.98 -31.28
CA PHE A 579 -13.00 3.30 -30.76
C PHE A 579 -12.07 3.00 -31.95
N GLN A 580 -11.22 3.97 -32.29
CA GLN A 580 -10.32 3.92 -33.43
C GLN A 580 -8.88 3.97 -32.95
N ILE A 581 -8.12 2.95 -33.25
CA ILE A 581 -6.71 2.81 -32.89
C ILE A 581 -5.93 2.50 -34.14
N GLU A 582 -4.97 3.36 -34.50
CA GLU A 582 -4.03 3.17 -35.59
C GLU A 582 -2.69 2.72 -35.04
N LYS A 583 -2.17 1.61 -35.57
CA LYS A 583 -0.91 1.00 -35.17
C LYS A 583 -0.78 0.81 -33.65
N GLY A 584 -1.81 0.27 -33.05
CA GLY A 584 -1.81 -0.07 -31.62
C GLY A 584 -0.77 -1.14 -31.29
N ARG A 585 -0.15 -1.03 -30.10
CA ARG A 585 0.86 -1.96 -29.57
C ARG A 585 0.47 -2.43 -28.18
N HIS A 586 0.92 -3.63 -27.82
CA HIS A 586 0.61 -4.19 -26.50
C HIS A 586 1.64 -3.72 -25.47
N PRO A 587 1.27 -2.88 -24.46
CA PRO A 587 2.23 -2.23 -23.57
C PRO A 587 3.10 -3.20 -22.78
N VAL A 588 2.53 -4.32 -22.32
CA VAL A 588 3.25 -5.31 -21.53
C VAL A 588 4.22 -6.11 -22.41
N ILE A 589 3.75 -6.64 -23.54
CA ILE A 589 4.61 -7.45 -24.42
C ILE A 589 5.73 -6.60 -25.01
N GLU A 590 5.41 -5.39 -25.47
CA GLU A 590 6.41 -4.46 -25.98
C GLU A 590 7.51 -4.16 -24.95
N SER A 591 7.14 -3.98 -23.67
CA SER A 591 8.09 -3.74 -22.58
C SER A 591 9.01 -4.92 -22.26
N MET A 592 8.64 -6.14 -22.69
CA MET A 592 9.40 -7.38 -22.46
C MET A 592 10.32 -7.72 -23.65
N LEU A 593 10.14 -7.09 -24.79
CA LEU A 593 10.99 -7.32 -25.97
C LEU A 593 12.36 -6.64 -25.77
N ASP A 594 13.41 -7.35 -26.17
CA ASP A 594 14.80 -6.90 -26.03
C ASP A 594 15.26 -5.86 -27.04
N GLY A 595 14.33 -5.30 -27.81
CA GLY A 595 14.62 -4.31 -28.88
C GLY A 595 15.17 -4.93 -30.18
N SER A 596 15.53 -6.20 -30.19
CA SER A 596 15.98 -6.89 -31.42
C SER A 596 14.79 -7.32 -32.28
N THR A 597 13.65 -7.53 -31.69
CA THR A 597 12.42 -7.93 -32.38
C THR A 597 11.34 -6.86 -32.14
N PRO A 598 10.99 -6.05 -33.15
CA PRO A 598 9.95 -5.03 -32.99
C PRO A 598 8.58 -5.69 -32.82
N PHE A 599 7.72 -5.09 -31.97
CA PHE A 599 6.32 -5.46 -31.87
C PHE A 599 5.59 -5.12 -33.19
N ILE A 600 4.73 -6.01 -33.69
CA ILE A 600 3.95 -5.76 -34.88
C ILE A 600 2.66 -5.03 -34.50
N PRO A 601 2.52 -3.76 -34.87
CA PRO A 601 1.34 -2.97 -34.52
C PRO A 601 0.12 -3.37 -35.35
N ASN A 602 -1.08 -3.18 -34.77
CA ASN A 602 -2.34 -3.50 -35.43
C ASN A 602 -3.37 -2.38 -35.24
N ASP A 603 -4.20 -2.19 -36.24
CA ASP A 603 -5.32 -1.25 -36.23
C ASP A 603 -6.57 -1.90 -35.60
N CYS A 604 -7.41 -1.07 -34.97
CA CYS A 604 -8.74 -1.45 -34.50
C CYS A 604 -9.71 -0.29 -34.72
N ASP A 605 -10.83 -0.56 -35.41
CA ASP A 605 -11.86 0.43 -35.68
C ASP A 605 -13.24 -0.14 -35.31
N LEU A 606 -13.76 0.29 -34.16
CA LEU A 606 -15.10 -0.02 -33.66
C LEU A 606 -15.89 1.29 -33.52
N GLY A 607 -17.06 1.34 -34.13
CA GLY A 607 -17.94 2.49 -34.08
C GLY A 607 -19.41 2.09 -34.23
N ALA A 608 -20.29 3.05 -34.43
CA ALA A 608 -21.74 2.82 -34.50
C ALA A 608 -22.12 1.85 -35.62
N ASP A 609 -21.43 1.91 -36.77
CA ASP A 609 -21.74 1.08 -37.98
C ASP A 609 -20.87 -0.20 -38.05
N ASN A 610 -19.92 -0.39 -37.09
CA ASN A 610 -18.94 -1.45 -37.06
C ASN A 610 -18.55 -1.78 -35.63
N ASN A 611 -19.52 -2.12 -34.80
CA ASN A 611 -19.29 -2.30 -33.38
C ASN A 611 -18.86 -3.71 -32.98
N LEU A 612 -18.84 -4.67 -33.90
CA LEU A 612 -18.49 -6.05 -33.61
C LEU A 612 -17.49 -6.60 -34.64
N TRP A 613 -16.30 -6.98 -34.14
CA TRP A 613 -15.29 -7.68 -34.91
C TRP A 613 -15.25 -9.17 -34.55
N LEU A 614 -15.37 -10.00 -35.56
CA LEU A 614 -15.16 -11.45 -35.47
C LEU A 614 -13.76 -11.78 -35.95
N LEU A 615 -12.87 -12.18 -35.04
CA LEU A 615 -11.46 -12.47 -35.29
C LEU A 615 -11.23 -13.98 -35.41
N THR A 616 -10.78 -14.46 -36.57
CA THR A 616 -10.45 -15.86 -36.81
C THR A 616 -8.94 -16.07 -36.93
N GLY A 617 -8.49 -17.32 -36.90
CA GLY A 617 -7.08 -17.68 -37.07
C GLY A 617 -6.53 -18.58 -35.97
N PRO A 618 -5.28 -19.06 -36.08
CA PRO A 618 -4.67 -19.96 -35.11
C PRO A 618 -4.33 -19.21 -33.81
N ASN A 619 -4.28 -19.94 -32.65
CA ASN A 619 -4.02 -19.36 -31.33
C ASN A 619 -2.65 -18.69 -31.23
N MET A 620 -1.64 -19.30 -31.82
CA MET A 620 -0.26 -18.78 -31.79
C MET A 620 -0.04 -17.54 -32.66
N ALA A 621 -1.04 -17.14 -33.46
CA ALA A 621 -0.91 -15.97 -34.33
C ALA A 621 -1.06 -14.62 -33.63
N GLY A 622 -1.46 -14.61 -32.32
CA GLY A 622 -1.54 -13.38 -31.53
C GLY A 622 -2.95 -12.81 -31.32
N LYS A 623 -4.02 -13.61 -31.53
CA LYS A 623 -5.41 -13.16 -31.28
C LYS A 623 -5.62 -12.57 -29.90
N SER A 624 -5.30 -13.34 -28.84
CA SER A 624 -5.46 -12.93 -27.44
C SER A 624 -4.60 -11.72 -27.10
N THR A 625 -3.41 -11.59 -27.72
CA THR A 625 -2.54 -10.41 -27.60
C THR A 625 -3.23 -9.17 -28.16
N PHE A 626 -3.79 -9.25 -29.35
CA PHE A 626 -4.53 -8.16 -29.97
C PHE A 626 -5.77 -7.75 -29.17
N LEU A 627 -6.50 -8.71 -28.63
CA LEU A 627 -7.66 -8.45 -27.78
C LEU A 627 -7.27 -7.67 -26.52
N ARG A 628 -6.27 -8.18 -25.77
CA ARG A 628 -5.78 -7.53 -24.53
C ARG A 628 -5.17 -6.16 -24.80
N GLN A 629 -4.46 -5.99 -25.92
CA GLN A 629 -3.90 -4.70 -26.36
C GLN A 629 -4.95 -3.60 -26.36
N ASN A 630 -6.10 -3.84 -26.98
CA ASN A 630 -7.17 -2.85 -27.09
C ASN A 630 -7.80 -2.54 -25.73
N ALA A 631 -7.95 -3.54 -24.84
CA ALA A 631 -8.39 -3.31 -23.48
C ALA A 631 -7.41 -2.44 -22.68
N HIS A 632 -6.12 -2.74 -22.76
CA HIS A 632 -5.09 -1.97 -22.07
C HIS A 632 -5.05 -0.52 -22.56
N ILE A 633 -5.18 -0.29 -23.87
CA ILE A 633 -5.23 1.05 -24.46
C ILE A 633 -6.44 1.83 -23.92
N ALA A 634 -7.64 1.22 -23.83
CA ALA A 634 -8.82 1.86 -23.26
C ALA A 634 -8.61 2.23 -21.77
N ILE A 635 -8.06 1.31 -20.98
CA ILE A 635 -7.77 1.52 -19.55
C ILE A 635 -6.73 2.63 -19.36
N MET A 636 -5.62 2.61 -20.09
CA MET A 636 -4.58 3.64 -20.04
C MET A 636 -5.14 5.01 -20.40
N ALA A 637 -5.91 5.10 -21.48
CA ALA A 637 -6.52 6.36 -21.91
C ALA A 637 -7.41 6.97 -20.83
N GLN A 638 -8.31 6.18 -20.22
CA GLN A 638 -9.21 6.66 -19.17
C GLN A 638 -8.54 6.79 -17.78
N ALA A 639 -7.38 6.16 -17.57
CA ALA A 639 -6.52 6.45 -16.43
C ALA A 639 -5.82 7.83 -16.54
N GLY A 640 -5.87 8.48 -17.70
CA GLY A 640 -5.23 9.77 -17.96
C GLY A 640 -3.82 9.66 -18.49
N MET A 641 -3.46 8.52 -19.09
CA MET A 641 -2.15 8.26 -19.70
C MET A 641 -2.22 8.41 -21.23
N TYR A 642 -1.06 8.62 -21.85
CA TYR A 642 -0.92 8.43 -23.30
C TYR A 642 -0.95 6.93 -23.60
N VAL A 643 -1.19 6.57 -24.87
CA VAL A 643 -1.40 5.18 -25.28
C VAL A 643 -0.40 4.73 -26.34
N PRO A 644 0.00 3.46 -26.35
CA PRO A 644 0.95 2.92 -27.32
C PRO A 644 0.28 2.69 -28.70
N ALA A 645 0.07 3.79 -29.42
CA ALA A 645 -0.50 3.82 -30.75
C ALA A 645 0.07 5.01 -31.55
N GLU A 646 -0.12 5.02 -32.88
CA GLU A 646 0.19 6.19 -33.69
C GLU A 646 -0.92 7.25 -33.56
N ARG A 647 -2.18 6.79 -33.53
CA ARG A 647 -3.37 7.61 -33.28
C ARG A 647 -4.42 6.80 -32.53
N ALA A 648 -5.14 7.44 -31.62
CA ALA A 648 -6.25 6.84 -30.90
C ALA A 648 -7.41 7.84 -30.72
N VAL A 649 -8.63 7.42 -31.07
CA VAL A 649 -9.89 8.13 -30.80
C VAL A 649 -10.75 7.19 -29.98
N ILE A 650 -11.07 7.55 -28.76
CA ILE A 650 -11.72 6.66 -27.80
C ILE A 650 -12.95 7.35 -27.22
N GLY A 651 -14.13 6.82 -27.55
CA GLY A 651 -15.36 7.12 -26.84
C GLY A 651 -15.35 6.48 -25.46
N ILE A 652 -15.80 7.21 -24.46
CA ILE A 652 -15.79 6.74 -23.06
C ILE A 652 -16.38 5.34 -22.96
N VAL A 653 -15.64 4.46 -22.29
CA VAL A 653 -16.05 3.12 -21.92
C VAL A 653 -16.55 3.16 -20.48
N ASP A 654 -17.80 2.78 -20.27
CA ASP A 654 -18.39 2.70 -18.92
C ASP A 654 -18.02 1.41 -18.20
N ARG A 655 -17.96 0.30 -18.95
CA ARG A 655 -17.61 -1.03 -18.46
C ARG A 655 -16.71 -1.75 -19.43
N ILE A 656 -15.75 -2.46 -18.92
CA ILE A 656 -14.92 -3.35 -19.71
C ILE A 656 -15.08 -4.77 -19.23
N PHE A 657 -15.32 -5.70 -20.16
CA PHE A 657 -15.42 -7.12 -19.90
C PHE A 657 -14.41 -7.87 -20.75
N SER A 658 -13.67 -8.76 -20.13
CA SER A 658 -12.68 -9.58 -20.84
C SER A 658 -12.76 -11.02 -20.39
N ARG A 659 -13.03 -11.90 -21.35
CA ARG A 659 -12.93 -13.34 -21.21
C ARG A 659 -11.85 -13.85 -22.15
N VAL A 660 -10.60 -13.80 -21.71
CA VAL A 660 -9.41 -14.23 -22.46
C VAL A 660 -8.62 -15.22 -21.61
N GLY A 661 -8.45 -16.44 -22.12
CA GLY A 661 -7.77 -17.55 -21.44
C GLY A 661 -8.71 -18.35 -20.54
N ALA A 662 -8.46 -19.65 -20.42
CA ALA A 662 -9.17 -20.54 -19.51
C ALA A 662 -8.48 -20.48 -18.13
N ALA A 663 -9.19 -20.04 -17.10
CA ALA A 663 -8.79 -20.25 -15.72
C ALA A 663 -9.54 -21.47 -15.18
N ASP A 664 -8.81 -22.51 -14.82
CA ASP A 664 -9.38 -23.65 -14.10
C ASP A 664 -9.62 -23.23 -12.64
N ASP A 665 -10.88 -23.20 -12.24
CA ASP A 665 -11.25 -22.98 -10.83
C ASP A 665 -11.54 -24.34 -10.15
N LEU A 666 -10.51 -25.20 -10.14
CA LEU A 666 -10.57 -26.51 -9.51
C LEU A 666 -10.84 -26.43 -8.00
N ALA A 667 -10.47 -25.32 -7.37
CA ALA A 667 -10.67 -25.09 -5.93
C ALA A 667 -12.15 -25.01 -5.54
N ARG A 668 -13.04 -24.58 -6.47
CA ARG A 668 -14.48 -24.49 -6.26
C ARG A 668 -15.27 -25.68 -6.81
N GLY A 669 -14.61 -26.69 -7.35
CA GLY A 669 -15.25 -27.85 -7.94
C GLY A 669 -16.13 -27.54 -9.16
N ARG A 670 -16.00 -26.37 -9.77
CA ARG A 670 -16.75 -25.95 -10.97
C ARG A 670 -15.99 -26.34 -12.22
N SER A 671 -16.69 -26.90 -13.21
CA SER A 671 -16.07 -27.18 -14.50
C SER A 671 -15.72 -25.85 -15.20
N THR A 672 -14.63 -25.85 -16.00
CA THR A 672 -14.22 -24.72 -16.84
C THR A 672 -15.37 -24.16 -17.66
N PHE A 673 -16.24 -25.03 -18.17
CA PHE A 673 -17.42 -24.64 -18.93
C PHE A 673 -18.45 -23.90 -18.08
N MET A 674 -18.70 -24.33 -16.84
CA MET A 674 -19.63 -23.63 -15.95
C MET A 674 -19.12 -22.23 -15.58
N VAL A 675 -17.83 -22.09 -15.31
CA VAL A 675 -17.21 -20.77 -15.04
C VAL A 675 -17.36 -19.89 -16.28
N GLU A 676 -17.07 -20.42 -17.46
CA GLU A 676 -17.23 -19.70 -18.73
C GLU A 676 -18.67 -19.21 -18.93
N MET A 677 -19.67 -20.02 -18.64
CA MET A 677 -21.08 -19.66 -18.77
C MET A 677 -21.52 -18.61 -17.76
N ILE A 678 -21.03 -18.65 -16.53
CA ILE A 678 -21.31 -17.64 -15.49
C ILE A 678 -20.72 -16.29 -15.92
N GLU A 679 -19.47 -16.25 -16.36
CA GLU A 679 -18.81 -15.02 -16.84
C GLU A 679 -19.51 -14.47 -18.07
N THR A 680 -19.85 -15.31 -19.04
CA THR A 680 -20.59 -14.91 -20.24
C THR A 680 -21.99 -14.37 -19.89
N ALA A 681 -22.71 -15.01 -18.97
CA ALA A 681 -24.01 -14.52 -18.51
C ALA A 681 -23.88 -13.15 -17.80
N ALA A 682 -22.87 -12.95 -17.00
CA ALA A 682 -22.60 -11.64 -16.36
C ALA A 682 -22.36 -10.55 -17.42
N ILE A 683 -21.59 -10.84 -18.46
CA ILE A 683 -21.35 -9.92 -19.57
C ILE A 683 -22.65 -9.57 -20.29
N LEU A 684 -23.43 -10.57 -20.71
CA LEU A 684 -24.65 -10.36 -21.48
C LEU A 684 -25.73 -9.58 -20.70
N ASN A 685 -25.80 -9.76 -19.37
CA ASN A 685 -26.74 -9.06 -18.52
C ASN A 685 -26.32 -7.62 -18.13
N ARG A 686 -25.02 -7.32 -18.17
CA ARG A 686 -24.49 -6.05 -17.64
C ARG A 686 -23.91 -5.12 -18.71
N ALA A 687 -23.59 -5.63 -19.90
CA ALA A 687 -23.03 -4.83 -20.97
C ALA A 687 -24.05 -3.80 -21.49
N THR A 688 -23.61 -2.56 -21.63
CA THR A 688 -24.36 -1.42 -22.21
C THR A 688 -23.82 -1.12 -23.62
N ASP A 689 -24.47 -0.23 -24.34
CA ASP A 689 -24.02 0.27 -25.65
C ASP A 689 -22.64 0.98 -25.58
N ARG A 690 -22.21 1.42 -24.39
CA ARG A 690 -20.92 2.09 -24.15
C ARG A 690 -19.84 1.14 -23.65
N SER A 691 -20.17 -0.12 -23.42
CA SER A 691 -19.20 -1.11 -22.92
C SER A 691 -18.23 -1.58 -23.99
N LEU A 692 -17.05 -2.02 -23.57
CA LEU A 692 -16.08 -2.74 -24.39
C LEU A 692 -16.02 -4.20 -23.93
N VAL A 693 -16.43 -5.12 -24.83
CA VAL A 693 -16.50 -6.55 -24.57
C VAL A 693 -15.43 -7.28 -25.38
N ILE A 694 -14.66 -8.11 -24.70
CA ILE A 694 -13.57 -8.89 -25.30
C ILE A 694 -13.77 -10.35 -24.96
N LEU A 695 -14.04 -11.16 -25.98
CA LEU A 695 -14.32 -12.59 -25.82
C LEU A 695 -13.34 -13.41 -26.64
N ASP A 696 -12.73 -14.40 -26.03
CA ASP A 696 -11.81 -15.33 -26.68
C ASP A 696 -12.32 -16.76 -26.52
N GLU A 697 -12.67 -17.38 -27.64
CA GLU A 697 -12.98 -18.80 -27.75
C GLU A 697 -14.13 -19.32 -26.88
N ILE A 698 -15.25 -18.61 -26.88
CA ILE A 698 -16.48 -19.01 -26.18
C ILE A 698 -17.03 -20.34 -26.75
N GLY A 699 -17.45 -21.25 -25.85
CA GLY A 699 -18.05 -22.54 -26.16
C GLY A 699 -17.07 -23.71 -26.30
N ARG A 700 -15.81 -23.55 -25.83
CA ARG A 700 -14.79 -24.61 -25.90
C ARG A 700 -14.99 -25.77 -24.92
N GLY A 701 -15.64 -25.49 -23.80
CA GLY A 701 -15.76 -26.47 -22.70
C GLY A 701 -16.87 -27.52 -22.89
N THR A 702 -17.54 -27.56 -24.07
CA THR A 702 -18.66 -28.47 -24.35
C THR A 702 -18.56 -29.10 -25.74
N ALA A 703 -19.59 -29.90 -26.14
CA ALA A 703 -19.65 -30.49 -27.47
C ALA A 703 -19.65 -29.39 -28.55
N THR A 704 -19.00 -29.66 -29.69
CA THR A 704 -18.76 -28.67 -30.75
C THR A 704 -20.04 -27.96 -31.22
N TYR A 705 -21.15 -28.69 -31.39
CA TYR A 705 -22.41 -28.09 -31.82
C TYR A 705 -23.04 -27.20 -30.75
N ASP A 706 -22.98 -27.60 -29.49
CA ASP A 706 -23.50 -26.81 -28.35
C ASP A 706 -22.65 -25.54 -28.18
N GLY A 707 -21.32 -25.67 -28.27
CA GLY A 707 -20.40 -24.54 -28.21
C GLY A 707 -20.63 -23.54 -29.32
N LEU A 708 -20.81 -24.02 -30.55
CA LEU A 708 -21.14 -23.18 -31.70
C LEU A 708 -22.49 -22.46 -31.51
N ALA A 709 -23.54 -23.18 -31.05
CA ALA A 709 -24.84 -22.57 -30.78
C ALA A 709 -24.80 -21.46 -29.74
N ILE A 710 -24.03 -21.66 -28.64
CA ILE A 710 -23.84 -20.67 -27.58
C ILE A 710 -23.09 -19.47 -28.15
N ALA A 711 -21.97 -19.68 -28.86
CA ALA A 711 -21.17 -18.59 -29.42
C ALA A 711 -22.00 -17.79 -30.43
N TRP A 712 -22.83 -18.47 -31.26
CA TRP A 712 -23.75 -17.84 -32.22
C TRP A 712 -24.76 -16.93 -31.49
N ALA A 713 -25.49 -17.45 -30.52
CA ALA A 713 -26.49 -16.71 -29.75
C ALA A 713 -25.85 -15.54 -28.96
N THR A 714 -24.63 -15.73 -28.42
CA THR A 714 -23.88 -14.66 -27.74
C THR A 714 -23.57 -13.52 -28.69
N LEU A 715 -23.10 -13.79 -29.91
CA LEU A 715 -22.84 -12.77 -30.93
C LEU A 715 -24.10 -12.02 -31.34
N GLU A 716 -25.23 -12.73 -31.57
CA GLU A 716 -26.50 -12.08 -31.86
C GLU A 716 -26.95 -11.17 -30.72
N HIS A 717 -26.86 -11.60 -29.49
CA HIS A 717 -27.23 -10.80 -28.31
C HIS A 717 -26.37 -9.53 -28.21
N LEU A 718 -25.06 -9.65 -28.32
CA LEU A 718 -24.14 -8.51 -28.26
C LEU A 718 -24.37 -7.52 -29.38
N HIS A 719 -24.73 -8.00 -30.57
CA HIS A 719 -25.04 -7.16 -31.74
C HIS A 719 -26.41 -6.47 -31.62
N GLU A 720 -27.49 -7.23 -31.32
CA GLU A 720 -28.86 -6.73 -31.38
C GLU A 720 -29.33 -6.07 -30.08
N ILE A 721 -28.97 -6.62 -28.93
CA ILE A 721 -29.50 -6.20 -27.64
C ILE A 721 -28.52 -5.28 -26.89
N SER A 722 -27.31 -5.73 -26.60
CA SER A 722 -26.32 -4.89 -25.92
C SER A 722 -25.79 -3.77 -26.82
N ALA A 723 -25.69 -4.02 -28.12
CA ALA A 723 -25.18 -3.10 -29.13
C ALA A 723 -23.80 -2.49 -28.82
N CYS A 724 -23.00 -3.17 -27.98
CA CYS A 724 -21.73 -2.70 -27.45
C CYS A 724 -20.57 -2.91 -28.45
N ARG A 725 -19.44 -2.27 -28.15
CA ARG A 725 -18.18 -2.50 -28.84
C ARG A 725 -17.63 -3.86 -28.47
N THR A 726 -17.46 -4.74 -29.45
CA THR A 726 -17.11 -6.13 -29.20
C THR A 726 -15.96 -6.61 -30.09
N LEU A 727 -14.95 -7.21 -29.46
CA LEU A 727 -13.90 -7.99 -30.11
C LEU A 727 -14.10 -9.47 -29.74
N PHE A 728 -14.45 -10.30 -30.73
CA PHE A 728 -14.77 -11.70 -30.52
C PHE A 728 -13.80 -12.59 -31.30
N ALA A 729 -12.91 -13.29 -30.64
CA ALA A 729 -12.03 -14.26 -31.26
C ALA A 729 -12.63 -15.67 -31.18
N THR A 730 -12.52 -16.44 -32.26
CA THR A 730 -13.10 -17.76 -32.34
C THR A 730 -12.33 -18.69 -33.27
N HIS A 731 -12.54 -19.99 -33.06
CA HIS A 731 -12.16 -21.06 -34.00
C HIS A 731 -13.32 -21.58 -34.85
N TYR A 732 -14.55 -21.17 -34.53
CA TYR A 732 -15.72 -21.55 -35.29
C TYR A 732 -15.82 -20.72 -36.57
N HIS A 733 -15.37 -21.27 -37.72
CA HIS A 733 -15.43 -20.58 -39.00
C HIS A 733 -16.87 -20.35 -39.45
N GLU A 734 -17.80 -21.16 -38.99
CA GLU A 734 -19.23 -21.08 -39.29
C GLU A 734 -19.83 -19.74 -38.86
N LEU A 735 -19.30 -19.12 -37.80
CA LEU A 735 -19.74 -17.81 -37.33
C LEU A 735 -19.48 -16.68 -38.32
N THR A 736 -18.59 -16.85 -39.29
CA THR A 736 -18.32 -15.84 -40.30
C THR A 736 -19.54 -15.61 -41.23
N SER A 737 -20.43 -16.60 -41.38
CA SER A 737 -21.68 -16.45 -42.10
C SER A 737 -22.65 -15.46 -41.47
N LEU A 738 -22.50 -15.14 -40.18
CA LEU A 738 -23.28 -14.10 -39.50
C LEU A 738 -23.07 -12.71 -40.10
N GLN A 739 -21.98 -12.45 -40.81
CA GLN A 739 -21.70 -11.17 -41.43
C GLN A 739 -22.76 -10.80 -42.46
N ASP A 740 -23.35 -11.76 -43.13
CA ASP A 740 -24.42 -11.53 -44.11
C ASP A 740 -25.73 -11.07 -43.44
N ARG A 741 -25.91 -11.40 -42.17
CA ARG A 741 -27.13 -11.14 -41.42
C ARG A 741 -26.98 -9.97 -40.43
N LEU A 742 -25.83 -9.90 -39.72
CA LEU A 742 -25.53 -8.88 -38.72
C LEU A 742 -24.77 -7.72 -39.37
N LYS A 743 -25.45 -6.63 -39.66
CA LYS A 743 -24.92 -5.52 -40.49
C LYS A 743 -23.70 -4.82 -39.89
N ARG A 744 -23.58 -4.78 -38.55
CA ARG A 744 -22.49 -4.14 -37.83
C ARG A 744 -21.33 -5.09 -37.48
N LEU A 745 -21.43 -6.38 -37.89
CA LEU A 745 -20.37 -7.35 -37.74
C LEU A 745 -19.39 -7.28 -38.91
N ARG A 746 -18.10 -7.31 -38.62
CA ARG A 746 -17.02 -7.42 -39.61
C ARG A 746 -16.09 -8.58 -39.24
N SER A 747 -15.71 -9.35 -40.26
CA SER A 747 -14.79 -10.47 -40.10
C SER A 747 -13.36 -10.04 -40.38
N PHE A 748 -12.47 -10.46 -39.50
CA PHE A 748 -11.03 -10.25 -39.58
C PHE A 748 -10.31 -11.57 -39.32
N SER A 749 -9.04 -11.63 -39.77
CA SER A 749 -8.22 -12.80 -39.53
C SER A 749 -6.77 -12.43 -39.22
N MET A 750 -6.09 -13.30 -38.45
CA MET A 750 -4.66 -13.19 -38.24
C MET A 750 -3.91 -13.67 -39.48
N GLN A 751 -3.06 -12.83 -40.04
CA GLN A 751 -2.32 -13.14 -41.26
C GLN A 751 -1.25 -14.19 -41.01
N VAL A 752 -1.29 -15.22 -41.86
CA VAL A 752 -0.32 -16.34 -41.82
C VAL A 752 0.26 -16.50 -43.23
N ARG A 753 1.57 -16.73 -43.31
CA ARG A 753 2.27 -16.97 -44.59
C ARG A 753 2.91 -18.35 -44.59
N GLU A 754 2.67 -19.11 -45.62
CA GLU A 754 3.42 -20.33 -45.86
C GLU A 754 4.75 -19.99 -46.56
N TRP A 755 5.87 -20.46 -46.01
CA TRP A 755 7.20 -20.30 -46.58
C TRP A 755 7.98 -21.61 -46.49
N LYS A 756 8.30 -22.17 -47.65
CA LYS A 756 9.07 -23.44 -47.74
C LYS A 756 8.48 -24.61 -46.95
N GLY A 757 7.15 -24.72 -46.89
CA GLY A 757 6.44 -25.77 -46.13
C GLY A 757 6.38 -25.54 -44.63
N SER A 758 6.84 -24.39 -44.15
CA SER A 758 6.71 -23.93 -42.75
C SER A 758 5.75 -22.75 -42.70
N ILE A 759 5.09 -22.59 -41.55
CA ILE A 759 4.17 -21.46 -41.30
C ILE A 759 4.92 -20.36 -40.59
N VAL A 760 4.76 -19.13 -41.09
CA VAL A 760 5.24 -17.91 -40.44
C VAL A 760 4.01 -17.11 -40.02
N PHE A 761 3.87 -16.87 -38.70
CA PHE A 761 2.84 -15.99 -38.17
C PHE A 761 3.34 -14.54 -38.32
N LEU A 762 2.55 -13.72 -39.04
CA LEU A 762 2.89 -12.32 -39.28
C LEU A 762 2.39 -11.42 -38.15
N HIS A 763 1.58 -11.94 -37.21
CA HIS A 763 0.95 -11.20 -36.12
C HIS A 763 0.18 -9.94 -36.56
N GLN A 764 -0.29 -9.94 -37.79
CA GLN A 764 -1.01 -8.82 -38.38
C GLN A 764 -2.48 -9.20 -38.57
N VAL A 765 -3.38 -8.30 -38.16
CA VAL A 765 -4.83 -8.41 -38.33
C VAL A 765 -5.20 -7.84 -39.72
N VAL A 766 -5.93 -8.61 -40.51
CA VAL A 766 -6.39 -8.21 -41.87
C VAL A 766 -7.88 -8.47 -42.03
N ALA A 767 -8.54 -7.66 -42.84
CA ALA A 767 -9.96 -7.86 -43.15
C ALA A 767 -10.18 -9.18 -43.91
N GLY A 768 -11.30 -9.83 -43.61
CA GLY A 768 -11.69 -11.11 -44.17
C GLY A 768 -11.53 -12.30 -43.22
N SER A 769 -12.09 -13.45 -43.63
CA SER A 769 -11.99 -14.70 -42.85
C SER A 769 -10.75 -15.50 -43.23
N ALA A 770 -10.21 -16.28 -42.31
CA ALA A 770 -9.12 -17.21 -42.62
C ALA A 770 -9.65 -18.37 -43.48
N ASP A 771 -8.97 -18.69 -44.58
CA ASP A 771 -9.39 -19.71 -45.51
C ASP A 771 -9.17 -21.15 -45.01
N ARG A 772 -8.34 -21.35 -43.94
CA ARG A 772 -7.94 -22.68 -43.44
C ARG A 772 -7.66 -22.68 -41.95
N SER A 773 -7.92 -23.83 -41.33
CA SER A 773 -7.41 -24.12 -39.97
C SER A 773 -5.96 -24.62 -40.04
N TYR A 774 -5.08 -24.06 -39.25
CA TYR A 774 -3.64 -24.41 -39.26
C TYR A 774 -3.25 -25.38 -38.15
N GLY A 775 -4.20 -26.04 -37.47
CA GLY A 775 -3.97 -26.92 -36.31
C GLY A 775 -2.98 -28.04 -36.59
N VAL A 776 -3.10 -28.71 -37.75
CA VAL A 776 -2.18 -29.78 -38.17
C VAL A 776 -0.73 -29.26 -38.32
N HIS A 777 -0.56 -28.06 -38.84
CA HIS A 777 0.77 -27.46 -39.00
C HIS A 777 1.38 -27.04 -37.67
N VAL A 778 0.58 -26.54 -36.75
CA VAL A 778 1.02 -26.23 -35.37
C VAL A 778 1.42 -27.51 -34.64
N ALA A 779 0.66 -28.59 -34.80
CA ALA A 779 1.01 -29.89 -34.24
C ALA A 779 2.37 -30.40 -34.75
N ARG A 780 2.65 -30.20 -36.05
CA ARG A 780 3.95 -30.51 -36.66
C ARG A 780 5.08 -29.65 -36.04
N LEU A 781 4.88 -28.36 -35.87
CA LEU A 781 5.84 -27.43 -35.25
C LEU A 781 6.10 -27.80 -33.77
N ALA A 782 5.10 -28.31 -33.08
CA ALA A 782 5.21 -28.81 -31.71
C ALA A 782 5.93 -30.17 -31.61
N GLY A 783 6.33 -30.78 -32.73
CA GLY A 783 7.08 -32.02 -32.76
C GLY A 783 6.25 -33.29 -32.70
N LEU A 784 4.96 -33.27 -33.05
CA LEU A 784 4.17 -34.48 -33.17
C LEU A 784 4.82 -35.41 -34.21
N PRO A 785 4.82 -36.74 -33.99
CA PRO A 785 5.37 -37.72 -34.95
C PRO A 785 4.69 -37.57 -36.29
N THR A 786 5.46 -37.72 -37.37
CA THR A 786 4.95 -37.62 -38.78
C THR A 786 3.90 -38.68 -39.13
N SER A 787 3.77 -39.73 -38.30
CA SER A 787 2.74 -40.75 -38.43
C SER A 787 1.37 -40.35 -37.91
N VAL A 788 1.28 -39.29 -37.14
CA VAL A 788 0.06 -38.73 -36.57
C VAL A 788 -0.49 -37.64 -37.45
#